data_358d63ec7eec74062ad9cee139a3e21e
#
_entry.id   358d63ec7eec74062ad9cee139a3e21e
#
_cell.length_a   1.000
_cell.length_b   1.000
_cell.length_c   1.000
_cell.angle_alpha   90.00
_cell.angle_beta   90.00
_cell.angle_gamma   90.00
#
_symmetry.space_group_name_H-M   'P 1'
#
loop_
_entity.id
_entity.type
_entity.pdbx_description
1 polymer ?
#
loop_
_entity_poly.entity_id
_entity_poly.type
_entity_poly.pdbx_seq_one_letter_code
_entity_poly.pdbx_strand_id
1 'polypeptide(L)'
;WTSDNVNIVKEDGTVTIPTDGNKEVTLTATMKDGEKIVGEKTYKVTVLDQNAMLKELADQLTLPYSTERGSEVYGNITLPETIGAAEVTWSTEQSDIVDVASHEVEGYDAMPAGAVTRPKKDTDVTLTATITWKGLSTTKDFTFTVKAAPKQIEDAEYTDYFFAYFAGEGYSDGEQIYFASSQDGMNWDDLNDNNPVLTSTLGEKGVRDPFIIRSPEGDKFYLIATDLKINGGNGWDAAQNSGSQSLMIWESTDLVNWSDQRMVEVSAKIEAGCTWAPEATYDAKTGEYVVYWASRTPNKDTKQRLYYAKTRDFYTFTEPKLYIEKDQSSIDTTMIEHNGTYYRFTKNEGGSTNSLGAKTKTIFLEKSGSVLGNFTQIASDSLNSNQYVEGPTIFKLNQDDTDGTDKWCLLVDDFGGGGYYPLVTTDLESGVFTKPESGTYKMPSRARHGTPIRVTSEEYQKIMAAYSSPETVTTTTIMGQEPQLPETVTVNGAEKAVTWNLEGVSFAGNPYSYVTVTGSVEGSIVAATAQVQLIPENVEYMIDSNNISSQTWENVKMVSDKLLNTEAADQAKTEENGWGYTSVVGDSGDMKGYSEVSSTNPYAGGWWARGSKNITYQVTLPAGEHQIMLGCTGWWSMGREMDVYYSVNGGAESKLCDFDAVKSSETYAEGTIELPEEAVVTLTVKKAAGDDPILSWISISDVTKAPDPTPDPDPDPTPEPAHADGLANSPEADGSWYYYLDGKVAEGVTTVAQNAYGWFYINHGKVDFSYTGLAQNAYGWWKIVGGVVDFNCNGLEANEYGWWKVTGGQVDFTYTGLEANEYGWWMVINGKIDFNYNGLQANEYGWWKVTNGKVDFTYNGVARNEYGWWYVTGGKIDFGYTGLVKILGVMCPVVNGKVMI
;
A
#
# COMPACT_ATOMS: atom_id res chain seq x y z
N TRP A 1 31.35 18.65 -40.85
CA TRP A 1 32.17 18.23 -39.73
C TRP A 1 33.64 18.14 -40.13
N THR A 2 34.50 18.52 -39.21
CA THR A 2 35.95 18.26 -39.31
C THR A 2 36.43 17.61 -38.00
N SER A 3 37.48 16.79 -38.13
CA SER A 3 38.10 16.10 -37.00
C SER A 3 39.55 16.49 -36.91
N ASP A 4 40.06 16.79 -35.72
CA ASP A 4 41.49 17.06 -35.51
C ASP A 4 42.35 15.76 -35.55
N ASN A 5 41.67 14.59 -35.49
CA ASN A 5 42.31 13.29 -35.62
C ASN A 5 41.44 12.32 -36.46
N VAL A 6 41.52 12.45 -37.78
CA VAL A 6 40.77 11.64 -38.76
C VAL A 6 41.16 10.14 -38.75
N ASN A 7 42.31 9.76 -38.16
CA ASN A 7 42.67 8.37 -37.98
C ASN A 7 41.88 7.70 -36.84
N ILE A 8 41.38 8.50 -35.91
CA ILE A 8 40.59 7.99 -34.77
C ILE A 8 39.10 8.24 -35.02
N VAL A 9 38.70 9.46 -35.39
CA VAL A 9 37.31 9.76 -35.75
C VAL A 9 37.29 10.45 -37.11
N LYS A 10 36.68 9.81 -38.11
CA LYS A 10 36.53 10.41 -39.43
C LYS A 10 35.43 11.44 -39.47
N GLU A 11 35.42 12.31 -40.47
CA GLU A 11 34.39 13.35 -40.70
C GLU A 11 33.00 12.77 -40.96
N ASP A 12 32.89 11.50 -41.37
CA ASP A 12 31.65 10.80 -41.54
C ASP A 12 31.15 10.12 -40.24
N GLY A 13 31.86 10.32 -39.12
CA GLY A 13 31.55 9.72 -37.82
C GLY A 13 32.12 8.31 -37.61
N THR A 14 32.84 7.74 -38.59
CA THR A 14 33.48 6.43 -38.41
C THR A 14 34.59 6.53 -37.34
N VAL A 15 34.51 5.71 -36.31
CA VAL A 15 35.48 5.65 -35.19
C VAL A 15 36.39 4.43 -35.37
N THR A 16 37.69 4.67 -35.25
CA THR A 16 38.73 3.64 -35.12
C THR A 16 39.14 3.57 -33.66
N ILE A 17 38.89 2.44 -33.03
CA ILE A 17 39.23 2.25 -31.61
C ILE A 17 40.72 2.13 -31.45
N PRO A 18 41.39 2.98 -30.63
CA PRO A 18 42.84 2.92 -30.46
C PRO A 18 43.28 1.68 -29.68
N THR A 19 44.50 1.27 -29.83
CA THR A 19 45.12 0.11 -29.15
C THR A 19 46.18 0.55 -28.11
N ASP A 20 46.51 1.83 -28.06
CA ASP A 20 47.62 2.41 -27.30
C ASP A 20 47.24 3.57 -26.38
N GLY A 21 46.14 3.43 -25.72
CA GLY A 21 45.57 4.40 -24.79
C GLY A 21 44.46 5.27 -25.38
N ASN A 22 43.62 5.81 -24.49
CA ASN A 22 42.53 6.70 -24.87
C ASN A 22 42.99 7.89 -25.70
N LYS A 23 42.22 8.30 -26.68
CA LYS A 23 42.52 9.46 -27.54
C LYS A 23 41.43 10.53 -27.38
N GLU A 24 41.85 11.74 -27.05
CA GLU A 24 40.97 12.90 -27.18
C GLU A 24 40.94 13.34 -28.65
N VAL A 25 39.75 13.60 -29.16
CA VAL A 25 39.52 14.09 -30.52
C VAL A 25 38.57 15.28 -30.44
N THR A 26 38.93 16.38 -31.12
CA THR A 26 38.06 17.53 -31.24
C THR A 26 37.33 17.48 -32.60
N LEU A 27 36.02 17.39 -32.52
CA LEU A 27 35.16 17.48 -33.70
C LEU A 27 34.61 18.90 -33.81
N THR A 28 34.67 19.49 -34.99
CA THR A 28 34.12 20.83 -35.26
C THR A 28 32.97 20.70 -36.25
N ALA A 29 31.80 21.14 -35.82
CA ALA A 29 30.63 21.29 -36.68
C ALA A 29 30.62 22.73 -37.23
N THR A 30 30.64 22.88 -38.54
CA THR A 30 30.52 24.16 -39.23
C THR A 30 29.14 24.26 -39.88
N MET A 31 28.34 25.22 -39.42
CA MET A 31 27.02 25.50 -39.99
C MET A 31 27.16 26.52 -41.12
N LYS A 32 26.55 26.21 -42.27
CA LYS A 32 26.61 27.07 -43.46
C LYS A 32 25.22 27.45 -43.96
N ASP A 33 25.07 28.70 -44.39
CA ASP A 33 23.95 29.17 -45.18
C ASP A 33 24.48 29.45 -46.61
N GLY A 34 24.26 28.51 -47.53
CA GLY A 34 24.95 28.45 -48.80
C GLY A 34 26.46 28.25 -48.62
N GLU A 35 27.30 29.17 -49.13
CA GLU A 35 28.75 29.12 -48.93
C GLU A 35 29.22 29.90 -47.67
N LYS A 36 28.31 30.62 -47.00
CA LYS A 36 28.66 31.45 -45.85
C LYS A 36 28.61 30.63 -44.56
N ILE A 37 29.71 30.66 -43.81
CA ILE A 37 29.71 30.08 -42.43
C ILE A 37 28.88 31.01 -41.54
N VAL A 38 27.86 30.47 -40.88
CA VAL A 38 26.96 31.16 -39.94
C VAL A 38 27.22 30.80 -38.49
N GLY A 39 27.99 29.74 -38.24
CA GLY A 39 28.43 29.35 -36.92
C GLY A 39 29.35 28.13 -36.91
N GLU A 40 30.13 28.00 -35.86
CA GLU A 40 30.97 26.83 -35.60
C GLU A 40 30.80 26.40 -34.14
N LYS A 41 30.80 25.09 -33.90
CA LYS A 41 30.78 24.52 -32.57
C LYS A 41 31.76 23.36 -32.51
N THR A 42 32.59 23.35 -31.48
CA THR A 42 33.55 22.28 -31.22
C THR A 42 33.08 21.35 -30.13
N TYR A 43 33.39 20.05 -30.28
CA TYR A 43 33.09 18.98 -29.32
C TYR A 43 34.40 18.22 -29.05
N LYS A 44 34.76 18.10 -27.78
CA LYS A 44 35.83 17.19 -27.36
C LYS A 44 35.22 15.85 -27.03
N VAL A 45 35.71 14.78 -27.63
CA VAL A 45 35.29 13.40 -27.41
C VAL A 45 36.53 12.59 -27.03
N THR A 46 36.37 11.72 -26.01
CA THR A 46 37.37 10.74 -25.65
C THR A 46 37.01 9.43 -26.31
N VAL A 47 37.86 8.92 -27.20
CA VAL A 47 37.72 7.56 -27.74
C VAL A 47 38.51 6.64 -26.84
N LEU A 48 37.82 5.76 -26.16
CA LEU A 48 38.46 4.78 -25.28
C LEU A 48 39.28 3.79 -26.10
N ASP A 49 40.43 3.40 -25.57
CA ASP A 49 41.20 2.30 -26.16
C ASP A 49 40.48 0.93 -25.93
N GLN A 50 40.99 -0.10 -26.55
CA GLN A 50 40.39 -1.43 -26.46
C GLN A 50 40.32 -1.97 -25.04
N ASN A 51 41.33 -1.70 -24.19
CA ASN A 51 41.33 -2.19 -22.81
C ASN A 51 40.35 -1.39 -21.92
N ALA A 52 40.30 -0.04 -22.10
CA ALA A 52 39.35 0.79 -21.37
C ALA A 52 37.90 0.44 -21.76
N MET A 53 37.65 0.16 -23.07
CA MET A 53 36.33 -0.28 -23.53
C MET A 53 35.94 -1.65 -22.93
N LEU A 54 36.88 -2.57 -22.91
CA LEU A 54 36.66 -3.90 -22.33
C LEU A 54 36.36 -3.82 -20.81
N LYS A 55 37.08 -2.92 -20.10
CA LYS A 55 36.83 -2.65 -18.69
C LYS A 55 35.43 -2.07 -18.47
N GLU A 56 35.00 -1.11 -19.30
CA GLU A 56 33.64 -0.53 -19.21
C GLU A 56 32.57 -1.60 -19.47
N LEU A 57 32.75 -2.51 -20.43
CA LEU A 57 31.85 -3.65 -20.64
C LEU A 57 31.77 -4.55 -19.39
N ALA A 58 32.93 -4.83 -18.77
CA ALA A 58 32.95 -5.61 -17.54
C ALA A 58 32.23 -4.90 -16.38
N ASP A 59 32.42 -3.57 -16.23
CA ASP A 59 31.75 -2.79 -15.20
C ASP A 59 30.21 -2.78 -15.39
N GLN A 60 29.73 -2.81 -16.64
CA GLN A 60 28.32 -2.87 -17.00
C GLN A 60 27.69 -4.28 -16.86
N LEU A 61 28.48 -5.35 -16.85
CA LEU A 61 27.95 -6.70 -16.62
C LEU A 61 27.47 -6.82 -15.17
N THR A 62 26.19 -7.15 -14.99
CA THR A 62 25.57 -7.34 -13.67
C THR A 62 24.80 -8.66 -13.64
N LEU A 63 24.66 -9.24 -12.45
CA LEU A 63 23.73 -10.32 -12.15
C LEU A 63 22.70 -9.82 -11.14
N PRO A 64 21.38 -10.08 -11.33
CA PRO A 64 20.33 -9.55 -10.45
C PRO A 64 20.48 -9.94 -8.98
N TYR A 65 21.03 -11.11 -8.72
CA TYR A 65 21.22 -11.71 -7.39
C TYR A 65 22.57 -11.38 -6.73
N SER A 66 23.43 -10.61 -7.37
CA SER A 66 24.71 -10.16 -6.81
C SER A 66 24.70 -8.68 -6.38
N THR A 67 23.53 -8.08 -6.23
CA THR A 67 23.35 -6.68 -5.82
C THR A 67 22.95 -6.55 -4.34
N GLU A 68 22.90 -5.33 -3.81
CA GLU A 68 22.60 -4.98 -2.41
C GLU A 68 21.28 -5.55 -1.84
N ARG A 69 20.39 -6.07 -2.67
CA ARG A 69 19.09 -6.64 -2.27
C ARG A 69 19.12 -8.11 -1.83
N GLY A 70 20.27 -8.65 -1.61
CA GLY A 70 20.43 -10.03 -1.20
C GLY A 70 21.16 -10.80 -2.27
N SER A 71 22.37 -11.15 -1.94
CA SER A 71 23.19 -12.10 -2.66
C SER A 71 22.67 -13.55 -2.52
N GLU A 72 21.37 -13.75 -2.35
CA GLU A 72 20.77 -15.07 -2.09
C GLU A 72 20.17 -15.67 -3.35
N VAL A 73 20.49 -16.93 -3.59
CA VAL A 73 20.02 -17.73 -4.74
C VAL A 73 19.21 -18.92 -4.24
N TYR A 74 17.98 -19.06 -4.74
CA TYR A 74 17.01 -20.08 -4.34
C TYR A 74 16.72 -21.11 -5.46
N GLY A 75 17.25 -20.94 -6.66
CA GLY A 75 16.99 -21.81 -7.83
C GLY A 75 17.92 -21.49 -8.98
N ASN A 76 17.60 -21.95 -10.17
CA ASN A 76 18.40 -21.72 -11.36
C ASN A 76 18.56 -20.23 -11.66
N ILE A 77 19.76 -19.86 -12.17
CA ILE A 77 20.12 -18.48 -12.48
C ILE A 77 20.34 -18.29 -13.97
N THR A 78 20.18 -17.05 -14.44
CA THR A 78 20.46 -16.66 -15.82
C THR A 78 21.88 -16.12 -15.93
N LEU A 79 22.71 -16.73 -16.80
CA LEU A 79 24.07 -16.30 -17.08
C LEU A 79 24.13 -15.68 -18.48
N PRO A 80 24.35 -14.36 -18.62
CA PRO A 80 24.50 -13.73 -19.94
C PRO A 80 25.67 -14.31 -20.72
N GLU A 81 25.47 -14.68 -22.00
CA GLU A 81 26.50 -15.15 -22.92
C GLU A 81 27.19 -14.01 -23.67
N THR A 82 26.61 -12.82 -23.64
CA THR A 82 27.12 -11.60 -24.28
C THR A 82 26.88 -10.36 -23.45
N ILE A 83 27.76 -9.35 -23.62
CA ILE A 83 27.52 -7.98 -23.13
C ILE A 83 27.88 -7.01 -24.26
N GLY A 84 26.88 -6.36 -24.86
CA GLY A 84 27.08 -5.58 -26.08
C GLY A 84 27.63 -6.47 -27.21
N ALA A 85 28.80 -6.14 -27.73
CA ALA A 85 29.47 -6.93 -28.79
C ALA A 85 30.55 -7.87 -28.23
N ALA A 86 30.67 -8.04 -26.94
CA ALA A 86 31.63 -8.94 -26.30
C ALA A 86 30.96 -10.27 -25.92
N GLU A 87 31.74 -11.35 -26.06
CA GLU A 87 31.37 -12.69 -25.59
C GLU A 87 31.65 -12.77 -24.06
N VAL A 88 30.78 -13.47 -23.32
CA VAL A 88 30.94 -13.76 -21.92
C VAL A 88 30.93 -15.25 -21.70
N THR A 89 31.97 -15.77 -21.05
CA THR A 89 32.07 -17.17 -20.63
C THR A 89 32.21 -17.22 -19.12
N TRP A 90 31.66 -18.26 -18.51
CA TRP A 90 31.58 -18.39 -17.06
C TRP A 90 32.43 -19.55 -16.54
N SER A 91 33.00 -19.38 -15.35
CA SER A 91 33.72 -20.44 -14.65
C SER A 91 33.50 -20.32 -13.12
N THR A 92 33.61 -21.42 -12.41
CA THR A 92 33.52 -21.49 -10.96
C THR A 92 34.31 -22.71 -10.43
N GLU A 93 34.78 -22.60 -9.17
CA GLU A 93 35.34 -23.76 -8.46
C GLU A 93 34.22 -24.62 -7.82
N GLN A 94 33.00 -24.07 -7.66
CA GLN A 94 31.83 -24.77 -7.13
C GLN A 94 30.90 -25.28 -8.26
N SER A 95 31.44 -25.99 -9.22
CA SER A 95 30.67 -26.52 -10.36
C SER A 95 29.69 -27.63 -9.98
N ASP A 96 29.78 -28.20 -8.79
CA ASP A 96 28.82 -29.11 -8.20
C ASP A 96 27.56 -28.37 -7.65
N ILE A 97 27.66 -27.06 -7.47
CA ILE A 97 26.55 -26.20 -7.00
C ILE A 97 25.95 -25.40 -8.16
N VAL A 98 26.78 -24.75 -8.99
CA VAL A 98 26.33 -23.99 -10.14
C VAL A 98 26.98 -24.54 -11.41
N ASP A 99 26.17 -25.12 -12.28
CA ASP A 99 26.63 -25.61 -13.59
C ASP A 99 26.65 -24.43 -14.58
N VAL A 100 27.84 -24.08 -15.03
CA VAL A 100 28.09 -22.98 -15.97
C VAL A 100 28.09 -23.41 -17.43
N ALA A 101 27.76 -24.69 -17.75
CA ALA A 101 27.58 -25.19 -19.08
C ALA A 101 26.10 -25.32 -19.47
N SER A 102 25.81 -25.19 -20.77
CA SER A 102 24.51 -25.58 -21.33
C SER A 102 24.50 -27.07 -21.71
N HIS A 103 23.34 -27.71 -21.63
CA HIS A 103 23.17 -29.13 -21.93
C HIS A 103 22.06 -29.38 -22.92
N GLU A 104 22.31 -30.17 -23.93
CA GLU A 104 21.29 -30.65 -24.87
C GLU A 104 20.28 -31.55 -24.14
N VAL A 105 18.98 -31.33 -24.39
CA VAL A 105 17.87 -32.13 -23.83
C VAL A 105 17.10 -32.75 -25.00
N GLU A 106 17.06 -34.09 -25.08
CA GLU A 106 16.42 -34.79 -26.21
C GLU A 106 14.94 -34.42 -26.34
N GLY A 107 14.55 -33.84 -27.47
CA GLY A 107 13.17 -33.43 -27.75
C GLY A 107 12.74 -32.09 -27.16
N TYR A 108 13.64 -31.33 -26.53
CA TYR A 108 13.43 -30.02 -25.94
C TYR A 108 14.48 -29.02 -26.38
N ASP A 109 14.30 -27.75 -26.03
CA ASP A 109 15.38 -26.77 -26.11
C ASP A 109 16.51 -27.16 -25.14
N ALA A 110 17.76 -26.78 -25.45
CA ALA A 110 18.88 -27.01 -24.54
C ALA A 110 18.61 -26.33 -23.16
N MET A 111 19.02 -27.02 -22.09
CA MET A 111 19.04 -26.42 -20.76
C MET A 111 20.16 -25.36 -20.74
N PRO A 112 19.87 -24.08 -20.45
CA PRO A 112 20.92 -23.06 -20.46
C PRO A 112 21.88 -23.20 -19.29
N ALA A 113 23.09 -22.61 -19.40
CA ALA A 113 24.03 -22.47 -18.29
C ALA A 113 23.39 -21.77 -17.07
N GLY A 114 23.87 -22.08 -15.85
CA GLY A 114 23.35 -21.54 -14.61
C GLY A 114 22.34 -22.43 -13.89
N ALA A 115 22.30 -23.73 -14.18
CA ALA A 115 21.56 -24.70 -13.40
C ALA A 115 22.15 -24.80 -11.97
N VAL A 116 21.30 -24.77 -10.94
CA VAL A 116 21.72 -24.77 -9.53
C VAL A 116 21.27 -26.05 -8.86
N THR A 117 22.25 -26.75 -8.26
CA THR A 117 22.02 -27.85 -7.33
C THR A 117 22.20 -27.32 -5.91
N ARG A 118 21.12 -27.13 -5.19
CA ARG A 118 21.17 -26.51 -3.84
C ARG A 118 21.88 -27.42 -2.85
N PRO A 119 22.83 -26.85 -2.04
CA PRO A 119 23.62 -27.60 -1.06
C PRO A 119 22.79 -27.91 0.20
N LYS A 120 23.34 -28.71 1.12
CA LYS A 120 22.70 -29.03 2.42
C LYS A 120 22.77 -27.89 3.44
N LYS A 121 23.56 -26.85 3.19
CA LYS A 121 23.73 -25.65 4.02
C LYS A 121 23.99 -24.47 3.11
N ASP A 122 23.67 -23.29 3.56
CA ASP A 122 23.99 -22.05 2.84
C ASP A 122 25.46 -22.00 2.49
N THR A 123 25.75 -21.77 1.22
CA THR A 123 27.11 -21.86 0.66
C THR A 123 27.38 -20.69 -0.28
N ASP A 124 28.45 -19.96 0.01
CA ASP A 124 28.90 -18.90 -0.91
C ASP A 124 29.53 -19.48 -2.15
N VAL A 125 29.13 -18.97 -3.30
CA VAL A 125 29.61 -19.34 -4.63
C VAL A 125 30.17 -18.09 -5.30
N THR A 126 31.35 -18.24 -5.92
CA THR A 126 31.93 -17.22 -6.78
C THR A 126 31.91 -17.68 -8.22
N LEU A 127 31.26 -16.92 -9.10
CA LEU A 127 31.32 -17.07 -10.54
C LEU A 127 32.28 -16.05 -11.13
N THR A 128 33.21 -16.49 -11.97
CA THR A 128 34.08 -15.60 -12.72
C THR A 128 33.59 -15.50 -14.16
N ALA A 129 33.15 -14.30 -14.56
CA ALA A 129 32.87 -13.95 -15.95
C ALA A 129 34.16 -13.61 -16.67
N THR A 130 34.46 -14.25 -17.79
CA THR A 130 35.52 -13.85 -18.72
C THR A 130 34.86 -13.17 -19.92
N ILE A 131 35.06 -11.84 -20.04
CA ILE A 131 34.51 -10.99 -21.09
C ILE A 131 35.59 -10.88 -22.18
N THR A 132 35.28 -11.33 -23.40
CA THR A 132 36.23 -11.37 -24.53
C THR A 132 35.71 -10.48 -25.67
N TRP A 133 36.54 -9.58 -26.12
CA TRP A 133 36.24 -8.69 -27.25
C TRP A 133 37.48 -8.40 -28.08
N LYS A 134 37.38 -8.63 -29.36
CA LYS A 134 38.46 -8.42 -30.34
C LYS A 134 39.80 -9.07 -29.95
N GLY A 135 39.76 -10.24 -29.32
CA GLY A 135 40.93 -10.98 -28.90
C GLY A 135 41.58 -10.53 -27.59
N LEU A 136 41.00 -9.53 -26.90
CA LEU A 136 41.35 -9.14 -25.57
C LEU A 136 40.33 -9.69 -24.58
N SER A 137 40.78 -10.00 -23.36
CA SER A 137 39.87 -10.51 -22.31
C SER A 137 40.11 -9.81 -20.98
N THR A 138 39.04 -9.69 -20.19
CA THR A 138 39.08 -9.27 -18.78
C THR A 138 38.16 -10.17 -17.97
N THR A 139 38.32 -10.19 -16.66
CA THR A 139 37.48 -10.98 -15.77
C THR A 139 36.74 -10.10 -14.78
N LYS A 140 35.55 -10.58 -14.33
CA LYS A 140 34.77 -10.00 -13.25
C LYS A 140 34.17 -11.11 -12.41
N ASP A 141 34.35 -11.00 -11.08
CA ASP A 141 33.80 -11.96 -10.15
C ASP A 141 32.44 -11.50 -9.57
N PHE A 142 31.55 -12.48 -9.37
CA PHE A 142 30.26 -12.32 -8.74
C PHE A 142 30.13 -13.34 -7.62
N THR A 143 29.94 -12.87 -6.40
CA THR A 143 29.75 -13.73 -5.24
C THR A 143 28.33 -13.60 -4.70
N PHE A 144 27.69 -14.72 -4.39
CA PHE A 144 26.36 -14.81 -3.82
C PHE A 144 26.24 -16.10 -2.99
N THR A 145 25.25 -16.13 -2.10
CA THR A 145 24.96 -17.29 -1.26
C THR A 145 23.88 -18.16 -1.90
N VAL A 146 24.22 -19.39 -2.29
CA VAL A 146 23.22 -20.39 -2.65
C VAL A 146 22.63 -20.95 -1.36
N LYS A 147 21.33 -20.79 -1.19
CA LYS A 147 20.61 -21.25 0.00
C LYS A 147 20.56 -22.75 0.09
N ALA A 148 20.56 -23.28 1.32
CA ALA A 148 20.38 -24.70 1.57
C ALA A 148 19.09 -25.22 0.93
N ALA A 149 19.11 -26.45 0.39
CA ALA A 149 17.90 -27.08 -0.11
C ALA A 149 16.89 -27.24 1.04
N PRO A 150 15.63 -26.81 0.86
CA PRO A 150 14.61 -27.03 1.86
C PRO A 150 14.22 -28.52 1.94
N LYS A 151 13.48 -28.88 2.97
CA LYS A 151 12.79 -30.17 2.99
C LYS A 151 11.77 -30.18 1.86
N GLN A 152 11.75 -31.25 1.05
CA GLN A 152 10.69 -31.44 0.07
C GLN A 152 9.34 -31.55 0.77
N ILE A 153 8.33 -30.89 0.21
CA ILE A 153 6.96 -30.91 0.72
C ILE A 153 6.25 -32.07 0.00
N GLU A 154 5.80 -33.07 0.76
CA GLU A 154 5.00 -34.16 0.23
C GLU A 154 3.56 -33.71 -0.04
N ASP A 155 2.86 -34.35 -1.00
CA ASP A 155 1.49 -33.95 -1.40
C ASP A 155 0.51 -33.92 -0.20
N ALA A 156 0.68 -34.83 0.75
CA ALA A 156 -0.13 -34.88 1.98
C ALA A 156 0.22 -33.82 3.04
N GLU A 157 1.29 -33.06 2.87
CA GLU A 157 1.66 -31.96 3.79
C GLU A 157 0.92 -30.65 3.44
N TYR A 158 0.30 -30.57 2.26
CA TYR A 158 -0.58 -29.45 1.90
C TYR A 158 -1.96 -29.68 2.52
N THR A 159 -2.36 -28.77 3.41
CA THR A 159 -3.60 -28.86 4.19
C THR A 159 -4.55 -27.69 3.96
N ASP A 160 -4.03 -26.58 3.46
CA ASP A 160 -4.74 -25.32 3.37
C ASP A 160 -4.48 -24.65 2.01
N TYR A 161 -5.07 -23.45 1.79
CA TYR A 161 -4.94 -22.71 0.53
C TYR A 161 -4.77 -21.22 0.77
N PHE A 162 -4.04 -20.60 -0.16
CA PHE A 162 -3.82 -19.16 -0.24
C PHE A 162 -4.21 -18.67 -1.63
N PHE A 163 -4.91 -17.55 -1.72
CA PHE A 163 -5.46 -17.02 -2.96
C PHE A 163 -5.04 -15.55 -3.15
N ALA A 164 -4.37 -15.24 -4.26
CA ALA A 164 -4.09 -13.88 -4.71
C ALA A 164 -5.06 -13.50 -5.82
N TYR A 165 -5.74 -12.34 -5.71
CA TYR A 165 -6.76 -11.89 -6.66
C TYR A 165 -6.79 -10.36 -6.76
N PHE A 166 -7.57 -9.81 -7.69
CA PHE A 166 -7.92 -8.39 -7.74
C PHE A 166 -9.44 -8.21 -7.67
N ALA A 167 -9.92 -7.01 -7.34
CA ALA A 167 -11.35 -6.76 -7.09
C ALA A 167 -12.10 -6.03 -8.24
N GLY A 168 -11.37 -5.58 -9.25
CA GLY A 168 -11.94 -4.99 -10.48
C GLY A 168 -12.14 -3.48 -10.42
N GLU A 169 -12.41 -2.92 -11.60
CA GLU A 169 -12.52 -1.48 -11.86
C GLU A 169 -13.73 -0.78 -11.22
N GLY A 170 -14.65 -1.53 -10.64
CA GLY A 170 -15.80 -0.98 -9.93
C GLY A 170 -15.47 -0.27 -8.62
N TYR A 171 -14.26 -0.50 -8.09
CA TYR A 171 -13.76 0.07 -6.85
C TYR A 171 -12.53 0.94 -7.12
N SER A 172 -12.34 2.00 -6.34
CA SER A 172 -11.19 2.91 -6.49
C SER A 172 -9.85 2.23 -6.18
N ASP A 173 -9.87 1.24 -5.32
CA ASP A 173 -8.76 0.39 -4.87
C ASP A 173 -8.76 -1.01 -5.52
N GLY A 174 -9.78 -1.33 -6.32
CA GLY A 174 -10.04 -2.70 -6.77
C GLY A 174 -9.02 -3.28 -7.75
N GLU A 175 -8.25 -2.45 -8.41
CA GLU A 175 -7.18 -2.87 -9.32
C GLU A 175 -5.82 -2.87 -8.58
N GLN A 176 -5.78 -3.65 -7.48
CA GLN A 176 -4.63 -3.94 -6.64
C GLN A 176 -4.66 -5.42 -6.24
N ILE A 177 -3.63 -5.92 -5.53
CA ILE A 177 -3.57 -7.32 -5.11
C ILE A 177 -4.20 -7.50 -3.73
N TYR A 178 -5.18 -8.38 -3.67
CA TYR A 178 -5.87 -8.84 -2.48
C TYR A 178 -5.51 -10.28 -2.18
N PHE A 179 -5.65 -10.67 -0.92
CA PHE A 179 -5.44 -12.05 -0.50
C PHE A 179 -6.67 -12.62 0.19
N ALA A 180 -6.83 -13.93 0.06
CA ALA A 180 -7.80 -14.71 0.82
C ALA A 180 -7.17 -16.05 1.23
N SER A 181 -7.77 -16.71 2.21
CA SER A 181 -7.38 -18.04 2.69
C SER A 181 -8.55 -18.99 2.72
N SER A 182 -8.27 -20.28 2.64
CA SER A 182 -9.27 -21.33 2.76
C SER A 182 -8.64 -22.58 3.38
N GLN A 183 -9.45 -23.34 4.13
CA GLN A 183 -9.04 -24.64 4.69
C GLN A 183 -9.56 -25.83 3.86
N ASP A 184 -10.40 -25.60 2.84
CA ASP A 184 -11.01 -26.65 2.03
C ASP A 184 -10.96 -26.38 0.51
N GLY A 185 -10.39 -25.22 0.08
CA GLY A 185 -10.32 -24.80 -1.31
C GLY A 185 -11.65 -24.36 -1.93
N MET A 186 -12.73 -24.39 -1.15
CA MET A 186 -14.11 -24.08 -1.60
C MET A 186 -14.70 -22.88 -0.84
N ASN A 187 -14.37 -22.74 0.45
CA ASN A 187 -14.85 -21.66 1.30
C ASN A 187 -13.69 -20.73 1.64
N TRP A 188 -13.77 -19.52 1.13
CA TRP A 188 -12.69 -18.52 1.20
C TRP A 188 -13.04 -17.37 2.13
N ASP A 189 -12.10 -16.97 2.95
CA ASP A 189 -12.19 -15.81 3.83
C ASP A 189 -11.23 -14.72 3.36
N ASP A 190 -11.77 -13.48 3.26
CA ASP A 190 -10.99 -12.30 2.92
C ASP A 190 -9.92 -12.05 4.01
N LEU A 191 -8.70 -11.71 3.59
CA LEU A 191 -7.62 -11.29 4.47
C LEU A 191 -7.47 -9.76 4.46
N ASN A 192 -6.78 -9.20 5.44
CA ASN A 192 -6.50 -7.77 5.57
C ASN A 192 -7.78 -6.89 5.54
N ASP A 193 -8.86 -7.33 6.19
CA ASP A 193 -10.16 -6.63 6.18
C ASP A 193 -10.68 -6.33 4.75
N ASN A 194 -10.36 -7.21 3.79
CA ASN A 194 -10.68 -7.00 2.38
C ASN A 194 -10.11 -5.68 1.80
N ASN A 195 -8.93 -5.27 2.28
CA ASN A 195 -8.13 -4.21 1.70
C ASN A 195 -6.99 -4.82 0.88
N PRO A 196 -6.43 -4.07 -0.10
CA PRO A 196 -5.29 -4.54 -0.86
C PRO A 196 -4.07 -4.74 0.03
N VAL A 197 -3.32 -5.83 -0.22
CA VAL A 197 -2.07 -6.13 0.48
C VAL A 197 -0.86 -5.59 -0.29
N LEU A 198 -0.86 -5.73 -1.63
CA LEU A 198 0.19 -5.16 -2.47
C LEU A 198 -0.42 -4.09 -3.39
N THR A 199 0.11 -2.88 -3.29
CA THR A 199 -0.34 -1.74 -4.08
C THR A 199 0.68 -1.39 -5.15
N SER A 200 0.25 -1.29 -6.41
CA SER A 200 1.11 -0.91 -7.51
C SER A 200 1.43 0.58 -7.49
N THR A 201 2.73 0.89 -7.51
CA THR A 201 3.26 2.25 -7.58
C THR A 201 3.92 2.57 -8.92
N LEU A 202 4.15 1.54 -9.75
CA LEU A 202 4.80 1.62 -11.05
C LEU A 202 3.78 1.54 -12.20
N GLY A 203 4.20 1.83 -13.41
CA GLY A 203 3.39 1.69 -14.62
C GLY A 203 2.08 2.48 -14.57
N GLU A 204 0.96 1.82 -14.85
CA GLU A 204 -0.38 2.41 -14.81
C GLU A 204 -0.92 2.60 -13.39
N LYS A 205 -0.18 2.14 -12.35
CA LYS A 205 -0.55 2.18 -10.92
C LYS A 205 -1.86 1.43 -10.62
N GLY A 206 -2.10 0.40 -11.36
CA GLY A 206 -3.13 -0.59 -11.18
C GLY A 206 -2.62 -1.95 -11.63
N VAL A 207 -3.06 -3.02 -10.99
CA VAL A 207 -2.70 -4.39 -11.35
C VAL A 207 -3.91 -5.30 -11.34
N ARG A 208 -3.95 -6.21 -12.33
CA ARG A 208 -5.03 -7.18 -12.53
C ARG A 208 -4.46 -8.57 -12.72
N ASP A 209 -5.32 -9.57 -12.66
CA ASP A 209 -5.05 -10.96 -13.03
C ASP A 209 -3.77 -11.51 -12.37
N PRO A 210 -3.61 -11.42 -11.02
CA PRO A 210 -2.40 -11.89 -10.37
C PRO A 210 -2.29 -13.40 -10.46
N PHE A 211 -1.11 -13.86 -10.84
CA PHE A 211 -0.73 -15.27 -10.82
C PHE A 211 0.41 -15.47 -9.83
N ILE A 212 0.28 -16.47 -8.98
CA ILE A 212 1.30 -16.84 -8.01
C ILE A 212 1.79 -18.26 -8.30
N ILE A 213 3.12 -18.45 -8.32
CA ILE A 213 3.75 -19.76 -8.50
C ILE A 213 4.78 -20.02 -7.43
N ARG A 214 4.75 -21.24 -6.85
CA ARG A 214 5.78 -21.76 -5.96
C ARG A 214 6.94 -22.30 -6.79
N SER A 215 8.20 -22.06 -6.37
CA SER A 215 9.38 -22.66 -6.99
C SER A 215 9.36 -24.19 -6.87
N PRO A 216 10.05 -24.89 -7.76
CA PRO A 216 10.12 -26.36 -7.70
C PRO A 216 10.77 -26.87 -6.40
N GLU A 217 11.62 -26.08 -5.76
CA GLU A 217 12.23 -26.40 -4.47
C GLU A 217 11.25 -26.21 -3.29
N GLY A 218 10.23 -25.38 -3.47
CA GLY A 218 9.12 -25.21 -2.52
C GLY A 218 9.18 -23.99 -1.60
N ASP A 219 10.30 -23.28 -1.50
CA ASP A 219 10.56 -22.21 -0.55
C ASP A 219 10.70 -20.79 -1.16
N LYS A 220 10.31 -20.63 -2.42
CA LYS A 220 10.27 -19.33 -3.11
C LYS A 220 8.96 -19.19 -3.86
N PHE A 221 8.39 -17.98 -3.86
CA PHE A 221 7.15 -17.65 -4.54
C PHE A 221 7.37 -16.45 -5.44
N TYR A 222 6.79 -16.50 -6.62
CA TYR A 222 6.74 -15.39 -7.56
C TYR A 222 5.29 -15.03 -7.83
N LEU A 223 4.95 -13.75 -7.69
CA LEU A 223 3.66 -13.19 -8.05
C LEU A 223 3.87 -12.27 -9.25
N ILE A 224 3.17 -12.57 -10.35
CA ILE A 224 3.17 -11.78 -11.58
C ILE A 224 1.77 -11.27 -11.87
N ALA A 225 1.65 -10.05 -12.43
CA ALA A 225 0.36 -9.44 -12.69
C ALA A 225 0.37 -8.55 -13.93
N THR A 226 -0.80 -8.32 -14.49
CA THR A 226 -1.06 -7.35 -15.55
C THR A 226 -0.87 -5.92 -15.03
N ASP A 227 -0.10 -5.09 -15.73
CA ASP A 227 -0.04 -3.65 -15.50
C ASP A 227 -1.23 -2.97 -16.21
N LEU A 228 -2.31 -2.70 -15.50
CA LEU A 228 -3.51 -2.10 -16.06
C LEU A 228 -4.35 -1.42 -14.99
N LYS A 229 -4.76 -0.19 -15.27
CA LYS A 229 -5.75 0.57 -14.49
C LYS A 229 -6.85 1.13 -15.37
N ILE A 230 -8.07 0.63 -15.21
CA ILE A 230 -9.28 1.10 -15.89
C ILE A 230 -10.00 2.16 -15.06
N ASN A 231 -10.10 2.00 -13.73
CA ASN A 231 -10.71 2.99 -12.84
C ASN A 231 -9.88 4.29 -12.85
N GLY A 232 -10.43 5.34 -13.48
CA GLY A 232 -9.73 6.62 -13.67
C GLY A 232 -8.62 6.60 -14.72
N GLY A 233 -8.45 5.51 -15.46
CA GLY A 233 -7.48 5.35 -16.55
C GLY A 233 -7.99 5.73 -17.94
N ASN A 234 -7.28 5.30 -18.98
CA ASN A 234 -7.54 5.66 -20.38
C ASN A 234 -8.66 4.83 -21.06
N GLY A 235 -9.24 3.86 -20.33
CA GLY A 235 -10.32 3.01 -20.81
C GLY A 235 -9.87 1.83 -21.70
N TRP A 236 -10.80 0.93 -22.03
CA TRP A 236 -10.55 -0.36 -22.65
C TRP A 236 -9.93 -0.30 -24.06
N ASP A 237 -10.23 0.72 -24.85
CA ASP A 237 -9.65 0.84 -26.19
C ASP A 237 -8.15 1.15 -26.13
N ALA A 238 -7.74 2.09 -25.28
CA ALA A 238 -6.34 2.39 -25.05
C ALA A 238 -5.62 1.18 -24.41
N ALA A 239 -6.22 0.54 -23.41
CA ALA A 239 -5.69 -0.63 -22.73
C ALA A 239 -5.37 -1.80 -23.68
N GLN A 240 -6.11 -1.97 -24.78
CA GLN A 240 -5.90 -3.03 -25.77
C GLN A 240 -4.92 -2.66 -26.89
N ASN A 241 -4.78 -1.37 -27.21
CA ASN A 241 -4.06 -0.95 -28.42
C ASN A 241 -2.77 -0.18 -28.13
N SER A 242 -2.64 0.39 -26.94
CA SER A 242 -1.49 1.19 -26.49
C SER A 242 -1.26 1.10 -24.98
N GLY A 243 -1.68 0.01 -24.36
CA GLY A 243 -1.47 -0.27 -22.95
C GLY A 243 -0.06 -0.73 -22.63
N SER A 244 0.18 -1.12 -21.39
CA SER A 244 1.48 -1.55 -20.90
C SER A 244 1.99 -2.80 -21.63
N GLN A 245 3.30 -2.82 -21.89
CA GLN A 245 4.02 -3.96 -22.48
C GLN A 245 4.83 -4.72 -21.41
N SER A 246 4.54 -4.49 -20.14
CA SER A 246 5.30 -5.00 -19.02
C SER A 246 4.45 -5.88 -18.10
N LEU A 247 5.13 -6.72 -17.33
CA LEU A 247 4.59 -7.45 -16.20
C LEU A 247 5.00 -6.76 -14.89
N MET A 248 4.10 -6.78 -13.90
CA MET A 248 4.41 -6.42 -12.52
C MET A 248 4.76 -7.68 -11.73
N ILE A 249 5.88 -7.64 -10.98
CA ILE A 249 6.45 -8.81 -10.34
C ILE A 249 6.80 -8.51 -8.89
N TRP A 250 6.41 -9.41 -8.00
CA TRP A 250 6.85 -9.50 -6.60
C TRP A 250 7.34 -10.90 -6.31
N GLU A 251 8.16 -11.04 -5.28
CA GLU A 251 8.64 -12.34 -4.82
C GLU A 251 8.63 -12.41 -3.29
N SER A 252 8.45 -13.61 -2.76
CA SER A 252 8.42 -13.90 -1.33
C SER A 252 9.06 -15.26 -1.04
N THR A 253 9.47 -15.48 0.20
CA THR A 253 9.91 -16.79 0.71
C THR A 253 8.95 -17.36 1.77
N ASP A 254 7.89 -16.61 2.13
CA ASP A 254 6.99 -16.97 3.23
C ASP A 254 5.52 -16.56 3.02
N LEU A 255 5.17 -15.98 1.84
CA LEU A 255 3.84 -15.46 1.50
C LEU A 255 3.38 -14.27 2.36
N VAL A 256 4.24 -13.76 3.21
CA VAL A 256 3.98 -12.62 4.13
C VAL A 256 4.86 -11.43 3.76
N ASN A 257 6.17 -11.66 3.66
CA ASN A 257 7.14 -10.63 3.32
C ASN A 257 7.39 -10.63 1.81
N TRP A 258 6.96 -9.58 1.13
CA TRP A 258 7.08 -9.41 -0.31
C TRP A 258 8.21 -8.43 -0.65
N SER A 259 8.91 -8.71 -1.75
CA SER A 259 9.91 -7.80 -2.30
C SER A 259 9.27 -6.49 -2.74
N ASP A 260 10.11 -5.47 -3.00
CA ASP A 260 9.66 -4.32 -3.78
C ASP A 260 9.14 -4.76 -5.15
N GLN A 261 8.17 -4.00 -5.67
CA GLN A 261 7.60 -4.19 -6.99
C GLN A 261 8.66 -4.01 -8.08
N ARG A 262 8.68 -4.93 -9.04
CA ARG A 262 9.44 -4.79 -10.28
C ARG A 262 8.50 -4.68 -11.47
N MET A 263 8.88 -3.88 -12.45
CA MET A 263 8.21 -3.74 -13.73
C MET A 263 9.17 -4.24 -14.82
N VAL A 264 8.79 -5.29 -15.54
CA VAL A 264 9.65 -5.93 -16.56
C VAL A 264 8.94 -5.94 -17.90
N GLU A 265 9.56 -5.29 -18.89
CA GLU A 265 9.04 -5.23 -20.26
C GLU A 265 9.30 -6.58 -20.97
N VAL A 266 8.22 -7.25 -21.40
CA VAL A 266 8.30 -8.57 -22.04
C VAL A 266 7.71 -8.61 -23.45
N SER A 267 6.89 -7.66 -23.85
CA SER A 267 6.13 -7.71 -25.12
C SER A 267 6.42 -6.58 -26.11
N ALA A 268 7.37 -5.68 -25.82
CA ALA A 268 7.71 -4.56 -26.71
C ALA A 268 8.19 -5.02 -28.11
N LYS A 269 8.96 -6.10 -28.17
CA LYS A 269 9.54 -6.60 -29.44
C LYS A 269 8.49 -7.18 -30.40
N ILE A 270 7.31 -7.52 -29.93
CA ILE A 270 6.17 -7.91 -30.78
C ILE A 270 5.25 -6.73 -31.05
N GLU A 271 5.62 -5.50 -30.65
CA GLU A 271 4.81 -4.31 -30.79
C GLU A 271 3.40 -4.51 -30.21
N ALA A 272 3.33 -5.12 -29.02
CA ALA A 272 2.07 -5.43 -28.36
C ALA A 272 1.31 -4.17 -27.95
N GLY A 273 0.00 -4.19 -28.07
CA GLY A 273 -0.88 -3.16 -27.53
C GLY A 273 -1.33 -3.45 -26.09
N CYS A 274 -1.00 -4.61 -25.55
CA CYS A 274 -1.30 -5.02 -24.18
C CYS A 274 -0.47 -6.25 -23.77
N THR A 275 -0.36 -6.51 -22.46
CA THR A 275 0.30 -7.68 -21.87
C THR A 275 -0.58 -8.14 -20.69
N TRP A 276 -1.55 -9.00 -20.99
CA TRP A 276 -2.66 -9.29 -20.08
C TRP A 276 -2.65 -10.72 -19.56
N ALA A 277 -3.13 -10.88 -18.32
CA ALA A 277 -3.36 -12.14 -17.64
C ALA A 277 -2.16 -13.10 -17.77
N PRO A 278 -0.98 -12.72 -17.19
CA PRO A 278 0.20 -13.55 -17.23
C PRO A 278 0.05 -14.73 -16.29
N GLU A 279 0.46 -15.93 -16.77
CA GLU A 279 0.69 -17.09 -15.91
C GLU A 279 2.05 -17.74 -16.24
N ALA A 280 2.48 -18.68 -15.42
CA ALA A 280 3.74 -19.37 -15.57
C ALA A 280 3.62 -20.88 -15.28
N THR A 281 4.35 -21.69 -16.03
CA THR A 281 4.51 -23.13 -15.77
C THR A 281 5.99 -23.46 -15.76
N TYR A 282 6.46 -24.17 -14.73
CA TYR A 282 7.86 -24.61 -14.67
C TYR A 282 8.06 -25.83 -15.58
N ASP A 283 9.03 -25.74 -16.49
CA ASP A 283 9.48 -26.88 -17.32
C ASP A 283 10.72 -27.51 -16.69
N ALA A 284 10.50 -28.61 -15.96
CA ALA A 284 11.59 -29.36 -15.32
C ALA A 284 12.63 -29.95 -16.30
N LYS A 285 12.33 -30.02 -17.61
CA LYS A 285 13.28 -30.54 -18.63
C LYS A 285 14.35 -29.50 -18.97
N THR A 286 13.95 -28.21 -19.04
CA THR A 286 14.88 -27.13 -19.36
C THR A 286 15.29 -26.33 -18.13
N GLY A 287 14.64 -26.56 -16.98
CA GLY A 287 14.89 -25.82 -15.74
C GLY A 287 14.50 -24.34 -15.82
N GLU A 288 13.46 -24.03 -16.59
CA GLU A 288 12.98 -22.68 -16.85
C GLU A 288 11.47 -22.56 -16.55
N TYR A 289 11.00 -21.37 -16.16
CA TYR A 289 9.58 -21.03 -16.19
C TYR A 289 9.21 -20.58 -17.60
N VAL A 290 8.17 -21.14 -18.16
CA VAL A 290 7.50 -20.67 -19.36
C VAL A 290 6.40 -19.73 -18.91
N VAL A 291 6.61 -18.43 -19.08
CA VAL A 291 5.65 -17.36 -18.74
C VAL A 291 4.87 -17.01 -19.99
N TYR A 292 3.55 -17.05 -19.93
CA TYR A 292 2.68 -16.78 -21.08
C TYR A 292 1.61 -15.75 -20.73
N TRP A 293 1.20 -14.94 -21.72
CA TRP A 293 0.26 -13.85 -21.55
C TRP A 293 -0.50 -13.55 -22.84
N ALA A 294 -1.62 -12.88 -22.76
CA ALA A 294 -2.39 -12.43 -23.92
C ALA A 294 -1.92 -11.06 -24.43
N SER A 295 -1.74 -10.93 -25.75
CA SER A 295 -1.40 -9.68 -26.40
C SER A 295 -2.20 -9.48 -27.68
N ARG A 296 -2.58 -8.22 -27.90
CA ARG A 296 -3.01 -7.72 -29.20
C ARG A 296 -1.81 -7.08 -29.88
N THR A 297 -1.65 -7.30 -31.18
CA THR A 297 -0.60 -6.70 -32.00
C THR A 297 -1.26 -5.73 -33.02
N PRO A 298 -1.55 -4.46 -32.64
CA PRO A 298 -2.42 -3.56 -33.42
C PRO A 298 -1.92 -3.29 -34.84
N ASN A 299 -0.60 -3.33 -35.06
CA ASN A 299 0.00 -3.16 -36.37
C ASN A 299 -0.22 -4.36 -37.30
N LYS A 300 -0.61 -5.53 -36.76
CA LYS A 300 -0.92 -6.74 -37.51
C LYS A 300 -2.42 -6.92 -37.74
N ASP A 301 -3.21 -6.96 -36.69
CA ASP A 301 -4.67 -7.06 -36.69
C ASP A 301 -5.24 -6.75 -35.29
N THR A 302 -6.54 -6.97 -35.09
CA THR A 302 -7.23 -6.75 -33.82
C THR A 302 -7.40 -8.03 -32.98
N LYS A 303 -6.83 -9.17 -33.41
CA LYS A 303 -6.97 -10.45 -32.74
C LYS A 303 -6.00 -10.56 -31.57
N GLN A 304 -6.46 -11.01 -30.42
CA GLN A 304 -5.62 -11.37 -29.28
C GLN A 304 -5.11 -12.79 -29.42
N ARG A 305 -3.86 -13.01 -29.04
CA ARG A 305 -3.12 -14.27 -29.06
C ARG A 305 -2.34 -14.42 -27.77
N LEU A 306 -2.00 -15.65 -27.41
CA LEU A 306 -1.07 -15.88 -26.32
C LEU A 306 0.36 -15.91 -26.88
N TYR A 307 1.25 -15.22 -26.19
CA TYR A 307 2.70 -15.24 -26.39
C TYR A 307 3.35 -15.81 -25.14
N TYR A 308 4.59 -16.26 -25.25
CA TYR A 308 5.38 -16.73 -24.13
C TYR A 308 6.82 -16.24 -24.22
N ALA A 309 7.47 -16.14 -23.05
CA ALA A 309 8.90 -16.05 -22.90
C ALA A 309 9.35 -16.98 -21.77
N LYS A 310 10.63 -17.33 -21.74
CA LYS A 310 11.20 -18.16 -20.68
C LYS A 310 12.01 -17.30 -19.72
N THR A 311 12.03 -17.69 -18.47
CA THR A 311 12.83 -17.08 -17.42
C THR A 311 13.25 -18.13 -16.38
N ARG A 312 14.32 -17.86 -15.63
CA ARG A 312 14.74 -18.65 -14.47
C ARG A 312 14.54 -17.95 -13.15
N ASP A 313 14.47 -16.63 -13.18
CA ASP A 313 14.62 -15.75 -12.05
C ASP A 313 13.58 -14.59 -12.00
N PHE A 314 12.72 -14.49 -13.02
CA PHE A 314 11.77 -13.39 -13.21
C PHE A 314 12.42 -11.99 -13.25
N TYR A 315 13.75 -11.92 -13.49
CA TYR A 315 14.48 -10.69 -13.77
C TYR A 315 14.77 -10.54 -15.26
N THR A 316 15.15 -11.65 -15.89
CA THR A 316 15.48 -11.69 -17.31
C THR A 316 14.57 -12.65 -18.05
N PHE A 317 14.14 -12.24 -19.23
CA PHE A 317 13.23 -13.01 -20.08
C PHE A 317 13.84 -13.20 -21.46
N THR A 318 13.57 -14.36 -22.08
CA THR A 318 13.90 -14.57 -23.48
C THR A 318 13.00 -13.71 -24.38
N GLU A 319 13.36 -13.62 -25.68
CA GLU A 319 12.49 -13.00 -26.68
C GLU A 319 11.09 -13.63 -26.69
N PRO A 320 10.02 -12.84 -26.78
CA PRO A 320 8.65 -13.35 -26.84
C PRO A 320 8.39 -14.14 -28.13
N LYS A 321 7.73 -15.29 -28.00
CA LYS A 321 7.31 -16.14 -29.10
C LYS A 321 5.81 -16.37 -29.07
N LEU A 322 5.21 -16.60 -30.24
CA LEU A 322 3.80 -16.97 -30.36
C LEU A 322 3.56 -18.34 -29.71
N TYR A 323 2.58 -18.42 -28.81
CA TYR A 323 2.24 -19.65 -28.08
C TYR A 323 0.90 -20.25 -28.54
N ILE A 324 -0.18 -19.47 -28.48
CA ILE A 324 -1.50 -19.94 -28.90
C ILE A 324 -2.06 -18.98 -29.95
N GLU A 325 -2.37 -19.52 -31.14
CA GLU A 325 -3.15 -18.82 -32.15
C GLU A 325 -4.33 -19.70 -32.60
N LYS A 326 -5.51 -19.18 -32.45
CA LYS A 326 -6.77 -19.79 -32.95
C LYS A 326 -7.38 -18.87 -34.02
N ASP A 327 -8.43 -19.34 -34.66
CA ASP A 327 -9.22 -18.54 -35.60
C ASP A 327 -9.94 -17.37 -34.93
N GLN A 328 -10.31 -17.51 -33.66
CA GLN A 328 -10.88 -16.45 -32.83
C GLN A 328 -9.81 -15.89 -31.86
N SER A 329 -10.06 -14.70 -31.28
CA SER A 329 -9.25 -14.15 -30.20
C SER A 329 -9.23 -15.09 -29.00
N SER A 330 -8.07 -15.26 -28.38
CA SER A 330 -7.86 -16.07 -27.16
C SER A 330 -7.13 -15.24 -26.12
N ILE A 331 -7.60 -15.31 -24.88
CA ILE A 331 -6.99 -14.70 -23.70
C ILE A 331 -7.07 -15.66 -22.51
N ASP A 332 -6.53 -15.28 -21.38
CA ASP A 332 -6.65 -15.94 -20.08
C ASP A 332 -6.40 -17.45 -20.20
N THR A 333 -5.16 -17.83 -20.05
CA THR A 333 -4.76 -19.24 -20.15
C THR A 333 -4.18 -19.72 -18.84
N THR A 334 -4.76 -20.76 -18.26
CA THR A 334 -4.22 -21.46 -17.09
C THR A 334 -3.81 -22.87 -17.45
N MET A 335 -2.86 -23.46 -16.70
CA MET A 335 -2.33 -24.80 -16.99
C MET A 335 -2.01 -25.57 -15.72
N ILE A 336 -2.32 -26.86 -15.71
CA ILE A 336 -1.90 -27.78 -14.65
C ILE A 336 -1.23 -29.03 -15.25
N GLU A 337 -0.17 -29.51 -14.59
CA GLU A 337 0.45 -30.78 -14.91
C GLU A 337 -0.12 -31.89 -14.03
N HIS A 338 -0.40 -33.04 -14.63
CA HIS A 338 -0.76 -34.27 -13.91
C HIS A 338 -0.21 -35.50 -14.64
N ASN A 339 0.64 -36.27 -13.96
CA ASN A 339 1.26 -37.50 -14.48
C ASN A 339 1.96 -37.34 -15.85
N GLY A 340 2.71 -36.25 -16.01
CA GLY A 340 3.46 -35.97 -17.24
C GLY A 340 2.59 -35.41 -18.37
N THR A 341 1.31 -35.14 -18.12
CA THR A 341 0.39 -34.51 -19.07
C THR A 341 0.04 -33.09 -18.59
N TYR A 342 0.17 -32.11 -19.47
CA TYR A 342 -0.20 -30.73 -19.24
C TYR A 342 -1.61 -30.49 -19.78
N TYR A 343 -2.52 -30.01 -18.93
CA TYR A 343 -3.89 -29.65 -19.27
C TYR A 343 -4.02 -28.12 -19.25
N ARG A 344 -4.43 -27.56 -20.41
CA ARG A 344 -4.47 -26.11 -20.65
C ARG A 344 -5.90 -25.65 -20.88
N PHE A 345 -6.34 -24.67 -20.11
CA PHE A 345 -7.66 -24.05 -20.18
C PHE A 345 -7.50 -22.64 -20.70
N THR A 346 -8.17 -22.29 -21.80
CA THR A 346 -8.02 -20.98 -22.46
C THR A 346 -9.40 -20.43 -22.80
N LYS A 347 -9.59 -19.12 -22.63
CA LYS A 347 -10.83 -18.43 -23.00
C LYS A 347 -10.92 -18.14 -24.48
N ASN A 348 -12.03 -18.52 -25.12
CA ASN A 348 -12.42 -18.00 -26.42
C ASN A 348 -13.02 -16.59 -26.26
N GLU A 349 -12.19 -15.55 -26.49
CA GLU A 349 -12.58 -14.15 -26.39
C GLU A 349 -13.33 -13.65 -27.65
N GLY A 350 -13.28 -14.43 -28.73
CA GLY A 350 -13.91 -14.07 -30.01
C GLY A 350 -15.41 -13.91 -29.96
N GLY A 351 -15.96 -13.25 -30.97
CA GLY A 351 -17.40 -13.01 -31.13
C GLY A 351 -18.22 -14.22 -31.65
N SER A 352 -17.55 -15.36 -31.94
CA SER A 352 -18.17 -16.58 -32.45
C SER A 352 -17.51 -17.84 -31.91
N THR A 353 -18.10 -19.00 -32.23
CA THR A 353 -17.51 -20.31 -31.93
C THR A 353 -16.18 -20.46 -32.66
N ASN A 354 -15.13 -20.88 -31.96
CA ASN A 354 -13.82 -21.10 -32.55
C ASN A 354 -13.72 -22.47 -33.27
N SER A 355 -12.61 -22.68 -33.96
CA SER A 355 -12.36 -23.94 -34.72
C SER A 355 -12.33 -25.21 -33.88
N LEU A 356 -12.21 -25.10 -32.58
CA LEU A 356 -12.30 -26.20 -31.61
C LEU A 356 -13.72 -26.43 -31.09
N GLY A 357 -14.74 -25.71 -31.61
CA GLY A 357 -16.12 -25.82 -31.16
C GLY A 357 -16.43 -25.12 -29.84
N ALA A 358 -15.48 -24.39 -29.25
CA ALA A 358 -15.75 -23.57 -28.08
C ALA A 358 -16.58 -22.34 -28.47
N LYS A 359 -17.74 -22.20 -27.82
CA LYS A 359 -18.62 -21.05 -28.05
C LYS A 359 -17.94 -19.75 -27.65
N THR A 360 -18.49 -18.62 -28.08
CA THR A 360 -18.02 -17.30 -27.65
C THR A 360 -18.08 -17.17 -26.13
N LYS A 361 -17.04 -16.59 -25.55
CA LYS A 361 -16.96 -16.33 -24.09
C LYS A 361 -17.08 -17.59 -23.24
N THR A 362 -16.49 -18.71 -23.69
CA THR A 362 -16.35 -19.95 -22.90
C THR A 362 -14.89 -20.36 -22.81
N ILE A 363 -14.60 -21.29 -21.91
CA ILE A 363 -13.29 -21.91 -21.73
C ILE A 363 -13.21 -23.18 -22.60
N PHE A 364 -12.08 -23.39 -23.28
CA PHE A 364 -11.78 -24.66 -23.96
C PHE A 364 -10.55 -25.34 -23.35
N LEU A 365 -10.52 -26.67 -23.45
CA LEU A 365 -9.52 -27.54 -22.84
C LEU A 365 -8.68 -28.23 -23.92
N GLU A 366 -7.37 -28.21 -23.72
CA GLU A 366 -6.39 -28.91 -24.54
C GLU A 366 -5.38 -29.64 -23.65
N LYS A 367 -4.70 -30.67 -24.18
CA LYS A 367 -3.62 -31.39 -23.48
C LYS A 367 -2.39 -31.63 -24.34
N SER A 368 -1.23 -31.76 -23.71
CA SER A 368 0.05 -32.08 -24.32
C SER A 368 0.97 -32.83 -23.37
N GLY A 369 1.96 -33.55 -23.87
CA GLY A 369 3.03 -34.18 -23.09
C GLY A 369 4.17 -33.23 -22.69
N SER A 370 4.11 -31.94 -23.10
CA SER A 370 5.10 -30.93 -22.70
C SER A 370 4.48 -29.53 -22.76
N VAL A 371 5.05 -28.60 -21.97
CA VAL A 371 4.55 -27.20 -21.83
C VAL A 371 4.49 -26.50 -23.20
N LEU A 372 5.50 -26.67 -24.02
CA LEU A 372 5.59 -26.07 -25.35
C LEU A 372 5.31 -27.06 -26.49
N GLY A 373 4.71 -28.24 -26.19
CA GLY A 373 4.40 -29.28 -27.18
C GLY A 373 3.17 -28.98 -28.00
N ASN A 374 2.82 -29.95 -28.82
CA ASN A 374 1.59 -29.90 -29.60
C ASN A 374 0.37 -30.25 -28.74
N PHE A 375 -0.48 -29.28 -28.48
CA PHE A 375 -1.70 -29.46 -27.72
C PHE A 375 -2.85 -30.01 -28.59
N THR A 376 -3.55 -31.00 -28.06
CA THR A 376 -4.73 -31.61 -28.68
C THR A 376 -5.97 -31.34 -27.84
N GLN A 377 -7.09 -31.05 -28.47
CA GLN A 377 -8.34 -30.72 -27.78
C GLN A 377 -8.90 -31.89 -26.98
N ILE A 378 -9.39 -31.59 -25.80
CA ILE A 378 -10.37 -32.41 -25.06
C ILE A 378 -11.73 -31.72 -25.21
N ALA A 379 -12.72 -32.38 -25.81
CA ALA A 379 -14.06 -31.83 -25.95
C ALA A 379 -14.75 -31.74 -24.59
N SER A 380 -15.40 -30.62 -24.31
CA SER A 380 -16.11 -30.41 -23.05
C SER A 380 -17.44 -29.67 -23.25
N ASP A 381 -18.54 -30.40 -23.16
CA ASP A 381 -19.88 -29.81 -23.21
C ASP A 381 -20.17 -29.02 -21.92
N SER A 382 -19.62 -29.45 -20.80
CA SER A 382 -19.78 -28.77 -19.51
C SER A 382 -19.13 -27.38 -19.52
N LEU A 383 -17.90 -27.22 -20.01
CA LEU A 383 -17.26 -25.91 -20.16
C LEU A 383 -18.00 -25.05 -21.19
N ASN A 384 -18.45 -25.63 -22.31
CA ASN A 384 -19.23 -24.92 -23.33
C ASN A 384 -20.61 -24.46 -22.85
N SER A 385 -21.16 -25.03 -21.79
CA SER A 385 -22.43 -24.59 -21.19
C SER A 385 -22.25 -23.36 -20.26
N ASN A 386 -21.04 -23.10 -19.79
CA ASN A 386 -20.68 -21.96 -18.97
C ASN A 386 -20.22 -20.79 -19.87
N GLN A 387 -21.16 -19.99 -20.35
CA GLN A 387 -20.87 -18.81 -21.21
C GLN A 387 -20.74 -17.52 -20.38
N TYR A 388 -20.07 -16.54 -20.95
CA TYR A 388 -19.77 -15.24 -20.35
C TYR A 388 -18.84 -15.34 -19.13
N VAL A 389 -17.92 -16.30 -19.20
CA VAL A 389 -16.88 -16.49 -18.19
C VAL A 389 -15.49 -16.12 -18.73
N GLU A 390 -14.62 -15.71 -17.80
CA GLU A 390 -13.22 -15.38 -18.06
C GLU A 390 -12.34 -15.82 -16.89
N GLY A 391 -11.05 -15.49 -16.94
CA GLY A 391 -10.12 -15.70 -15.87
C GLY A 391 -10.11 -17.13 -15.31
N PRO A 392 -10.00 -18.20 -16.16
CA PRO A 392 -9.92 -19.55 -15.62
C PRO A 392 -8.64 -19.70 -14.80
N THR A 393 -8.74 -20.30 -13.62
CA THR A 393 -7.56 -20.76 -12.87
C THR A 393 -7.80 -22.15 -12.31
N ILE A 394 -6.88 -23.09 -12.57
CA ILE A 394 -6.99 -24.50 -12.22
C ILE A 394 -6.03 -24.84 -11.08
N PHE A 395 -6.49 -25.51 -10.03
CA PHE A 395 -5.65 -26.05 -8.97
C PHE A 395 -6.16 -27.42 -8.48
N LYS A 396 -5.24 -28.19 -7.89
CA LYS A 396 -5.56 -29.48 -7.26
C LYS A 396 -6.07 -29.25 -5.84
N LEU A 397 -7.13 -29.90 -5.42
CA LEU A 397 -7.56 -29.93 -4.03
C LEU A 397 -6.66 -30.83 -3.19
N ASN A 398 -6.50 -30.52 -1.90
CA ASN A 398 -5.69 -31.29 -0.97
C ASN A 398 -6.32 -32.68 -0.74
N GLN A 399 -5.52 -33.66 -0.36
CA GLN A 399 -5.97 -35.03 -0.19
C GLN A 399 -7.02 -35.16 0.93
N ASP A 400 -6.88 -34.37 1.99
CA ASP A 400 -7.80 -34.38 3.13
C ASP A 400 -9.21 -33.84 2.75
N ASP A 401 -9.30 -32.98 1.75
CA ASP A 401 -10.57 -32.40 1.26
C ASP A 401 -11.28 -33.29 0.24
N THR A 402 -10.70 -34.45 -0.12
CA THR A 402 -11.16 -35.27 -1.26
C THR A 402 -11.28 -36.75 -0.95
N ASP A 403 -11.24 -37.15 0.29
CA ASP A 403 -11.20 -38.56 0.72
C ASP A 403 -10.07 -39.37 0.04
N GLY A 404 -8.92 -38.70 -0.24
CA GLY A 404 -7.76 -39.29 -0.88
C GLY A 404 -7.92 -39.52 -2.40
N THR A 405 -8.98 -39.03 -3.04
CA THR A 405 -9.17 -39.08 -4.48
C THR A 405 -8.64 -37.78 -5.12
N ASP A 406 -7.86 -37.88 -6.21
CA ASP A 406 -7.45 -36.67 -6.93
C ASP A 406 -8.66 -35.92 -7.45
N LYS A 407 -8.71 -34.62 -7.13
CA LYS A 407 -9.78 -33.71 -7.52
C LYS A 407 -9.22 -32.34 -7.86
N TRP A 408 -9.75 -31.71 -8.88
CA TRP A 408 -9.33 -30.39 -9.33
C TRP A 408 -10.50 -29.43 -9.29
N CYS A 409 -10.19 -28.18 -8.98
CA CYS A 409 -11.09 -27.05 -9.01
C CYS A 409 -10.61 -26.07 -10.10
N LEU A 410 -11.49 -25.78 -11.06
CA LEU A 410 -11.35 -24.72 -12.03
C LEU A 410 -12.24 -23.57 -11.61
N LEU A 411 -11.65 -22.48 -11.14
CA LEU A 411 -12.39 -21.24 -10.90
C LEU A 411 -12.59 -20.51 -12.23
N VAL A 412 -13.76 -19.92 -12.42
CA VAL A 412 -14.09 -19.07 -13.57
C VAL A 412 -14.86 -17.83 -13.11
N ASP A 413 -14.62 -16.68 -13.74
CA ASP A 413 -15.23 -15.39 -13.41
C ASP A 413 -16.40 -15.08 -14.34
N ASP A 414 -17.62 -15.08 -13.81
CA ASP A 414 -18.80 -14.55 -14.51
C ASP A 414 -18.75 -13.01 -14.52
N PHE A 415 -18.13 -12.44 -15.55
CA PHE A 415 -17.98 -11.01 -15.70
C PHE A 415 -19.31 -10.26 -15.96
N GLY A 416 -20.40 -10.98 -16.12
CA GLY A 416 -21.77 -10.43 -16.17
C GLY A 416 -22.33 -10.00 -14.81
N GLY A 417 -21.56 -10.17 -13.73
CA GLY A 417 -21.92 -9.77 -12.36
C GLY A 417 -22.12 -10.92 -11.39
N GLY A 418 -21.91 -12.17 -11.84
CA GLY A 418 -21.99 -13.36 -10.97
C GLY A 418 -20.73 -13.60 -10.12
N GLY A 419 -19.59 -12.98 -10.48
CA GLY A 419 -18.31 -13.14 -9.82
C GLY A 419 -17.69 -14.53 -10.01
N TYR A 420 -16.66 -14.83 -9.23
CA TYR A 420 -15.92 -16.08 -9.31
C TYR A 420 -16.75 -17.27 -8.78
N TYR A 421 -16.66 -18.41 -9.44
CA TYR A 421 -17.27 -19.65 -8.94
C TYR A 421 -16.49 -20.89 -9.36
N PRO A 422 -16.55 -22.00 -8.59
CA PRO A 422 -15.84 -23.24 -8.88
C PRO A 422 -16.57 -24.16 -9.86
N LEU A 423 -15.77 -24.85 -10.67
CA LEU A 423 -16.13 -26.02 -11.46
C LEU A 423 -15.20 -27.16 -11.07
N VAL A 424 -15.71 -28.31 -10.63
CA VAL A 424 -14.88 -29.40 -10.11
C VAL A 424 -14.88 -30.63 -11.01
N THR A 425 -13.74 -31.34 -11.03
CA THR A 425 -13.59 -32.63 -11.72
C THR A 425 -12.70 -33.59 -10.93
N THR A 426 -12.92 -34.89 -11.08
CA THR A 426 -12.01 -35.96 -10.63
C THR A 426 -11.25 -36.61 -11.78
N ASP A 427 -11.48 -36.16 -13.02
CA ASP A 427 -10.85 -36.71 -14.21
C ASP A 427 -10.68 -35.61 -15.28
N LEU A 428 -9.47 -35.07 -15.38
CA LEU A 428 -9.11 -34.03 -16.37
C LEU A 428 -9.26 -34.52 -17.83
N GLU A 429 -9.07 -35.83 -18.06
CA GLU A 429 -9.22 -36.45 -19.40
C GLU A 429 -10.66 -36.50 -19.88
N SER A 430 -11.63 -36.60 -18.99
CA SER A 430 -13.05 -36.67 -19.33
C SER A 430 -13.57 -35.35 -19.91
N GLY A 431 -12.96 -34.21 -19.62
CA GLY A 431 -13.50 -32.89 -19.95
C GLY A 431 -14.81 -32.55 -19.25
N VAL A 432 -15.20 -33.30 -18.22
CA VAL A 432 -16.46 -33.09 -17.46
C VAL A 432 -16.18 -32.33 -16.18
N PHE A 433 -16.75 -31.14 -16.07
CA PHE A 433 -16.67 -30.26 -14.93
C PHE A 433 -18.06 -29.98 -14.36
N THR A 434 -18.21 -30.05 -13.06
CA THR A 434 -19.50 -29.87 -12.36
C THR A 434 -19.45 -28.63 -11.49
N LYS A 435 -20.42 -27.73 -11.62
CA LYS A 435 -20.60 -26.61 -10.69
C LYS A 435 -21.21 -27.15 -9.39
N PRO A 436 -20.60 -26.95 -8.23
CA PRO A 436 -21.20 -27.33 -6.94
C PRO A 436 -22.51 -26.61 -6.68
N GLU A 437 -23.36 -27.18 -5.80
CA GLU A 437 -24.62 -26.54 -5.41
C GLU A 437 -24.37 -25.17 -4.74
N SER A 438 -25.28 -24.23 -4.97
CA SER A 438 -25.22 -22.91 -4.32
C SER A 438 -25.28 -23.06 -2.79
N GLY A 439 -24.39 -22.37 -2.09
CA GLY A 439 -24.26 -22.46 -0.62
C GLY A 439 -23.30 -23.54 -0.12
N THR A 440 -22.73 -24.37 -1.02
CA THR A 440 -21.65 -25.31 -0.67
C THR A 440 -20.25 -24.75 -0.90
N TYR A 441 -20.16 -23.51 -1.37
CA TYR A 441 -18.90 -22.77 -1.55
C TYR A 441 -19.12 -21.29 -1.26
N LYS A 442 -18.08 -20.62 -0.87
CA LYS A 442 -18.02 -19.16 -0.62
C LYS A 442 -16.77 -18.61 -1.27
N MET A 443 -16.92 -17.65 -2.17
CA MET A 443 -15.78 -16.93 -2.75
C MET A 443 -15.49 -15.66 -1.94
N PRO A 444 -14.27 -15.09 -2.00
CA PRO A 444 -13.99 -13.79 -1.41
C PRO A 444 -14.94 -12.73 -1.96
N SER A 445 -15.28 -11.74 -1.16
CA SER A 445 -16.44 -10.86 -1.41
C SER A 445 -16.33 -10.02 -2.69
N ARG A 446 -15.10 -9.74 -3.16
CA ARG A 446 -14.84 -8.91 -4.36
C ARG A 446 -13.94 -9.59 -5.39
N ALA A 447 -13.68 -10.89 -5.25
CA ALA A 447 -12.69 -11.57 -6.08
C ALA A 447 -13.08 -11.60 -7.56
N ARG A 448 -12.14 -11.17 -8.38
CA ARG A 448 -12.05 -11.36 -9.82
C ARG A 448 -10.87 -12.29 -10.11
N HIS A 449 -10.47 -12.40 -11.38
CA HIS A 449 -9.38 -13.26 -11.83
C HIS A 449 -8.16 -13.23 -10.89
N GLY A 450 -7.65 -14.42 -10.52
CA GLY A 450 -6.51 -14.60 -9.62
C GLY A 450 -6.14 -16.08 -9.50
N THR A 451 -5.20 -16.41 -8.61
CA THR A 451 -4.63 -17.76 -8.51
C THR A 451 -4.60 -18.28 -7.08
N PRO A 452 -5.30 -19.38 -6.78
CA PRO A 452 -5.10 -20.15 -5.55
C PRO A 452 -3.85 -21.03 -5.65
N ILE A 453 -3.14 -21.15 -4.52
CA ILE A 453 -2.11 -22.17 -4.33
C ILE A 453 -2.36 -22.97 -3.06
N ARG A 454 -1.89 -24.21 -3.06
CA ARG A 454 -1.90 -25.06 -1.84
C ARG A 454 -0.75 -24.63 -0.93
N VAL A 455 -1.00 -24.58 0.37
CA VAL A 455 -0.03 -24.25 1.40
C VAL A 455 -0.02 -25.30 2.50
N THR A 456 1.11 -25.42 3.20
CA THR A 456 1.21 -26.27 4.38
C THR A 456 0.56 -25.59 5.59
N SER A 457 0.25 -26.38 6.64
CA SER A 457 -0.28 -25.82 7.88
C SER A 457 0.65 -24.75 8.50
N GLU A 458 1.98 -24.94 8.41
CA GLU A 458 2.94 -23.95 8.92
C GLU A 458 2.86 -22.62 8.14
N GLU A 459 2.79 -22.68 6.81
CA GLU A 459 2.62 -21.50 5.96
C GLU A 459 1.28 -20.82 6.23
N TYR A 460 0.20 -21.60 6.34
CA TYR A 460 -1.13 -21.09 6.65
C TYR A 460 -1.15 -20.33 7.99
N GLN A 461 -0.54 -20.88 9.05
CA GLN A 461 -0.47 -20.20 10.34
C GLN A 461 0.31 -18.88 10.26
N LYS A 462 1.39 -18.80 9.47
CA LYS A 462 2.12 -17.55 9.23
C LYS A 462 1.26 -16.52 8.50
N ILE A 463 0.55 -16.95 7.45
CA ILE A 463 -0.39 -16.11 6.68
C ILE A 463 -1.48 -15.55 7.62
N MET A 464 -2.11 -16.42 8.42
CA MET A 464 -3.17 -16.01 9.33
C MET A 464 -2.65 -15.07 10.43
N ALA A 465 -1.45 -15.29 10.95
CA ALA A 465 -0.83 -14.39 11.92
C ALA A 465 -0.54 -13.00 11.35
N ALA A 466 -0.19 -12.93 10.05
CA ALA A 466 0.18 -11.68 9.40
C ALA A 466 -1.03 -10.87 8.86
N TYR A 467 -2.04 -11.55 8.35
CA TYR A 467 -3.12 -10.90 7.58
C TYR A 467 -4.50 -10.96 8.24
N SER A 468 -4.67 -11.70 9.34
CA SER A 468 -5.93 -11.67 10.08
C SER A 468 -6.10 -10.37 10.85
N SER A 469 -7.33 -9.87 10.84
CA SER A 469 -7.67 -8.66 11.55
C SER A 469 -7.68 -8.88 13.06
N PRO A 470 -7.04 -7.99 13.84
CA PRO A 470 -7.19 -8.00 15.29
C PRO A 470 -8.63 -7.71 15.71
N GLU A 471 -9.07 -8.31 16.81
CA GLU A 471 -10.35 -7.95 17.41
C GLU A 471 -10.34 -6.46 17.82
N THR A 472 -11.41 -5.75 17.48
CA THR A 472 -11.55 -4.33 17.84
C THR A 472 -11.69 -4.17 19.35
N VAL A 473 -10.82 -3.38 19.94
CA VAL A 473 -10.90 -2.99 21.35
C VAL A 473 -11.97 -1.90 21.52
N THR A 474 -12.88 -2.05 22.48
CA THR A 474 -13.80 -0.98 22.86
C THR A 474 -13.52 -0.57 24.30
N THR A 475 -13.28 0.71 24.53
CA THR A 475 -12.98 1.27 25.87
C THR A 475 -13.52 2.69 26.01
N THR A 476 -13.31 3.28 27.16
CA THR A 476 -13.75 4.64 27.49
C THR A 476 -12.62 5.46 28.07
N THR A 477 -12.75 6.79 27.98
CA THR A 477 -11.89 7.72 28.71
C THR A 477 -12.68 8.97 29.12
N ILE A 478 -12.23 9.67 30.15
CA ILE A 478 -12.71 11.02 30.49
C ILE A 478 -12.26 11.98 29.37
N MET A 479 -13.16 12.85 28.92
CA MET A 479 -12.87 13.83 27.88
C MET A 479 -11.60 14.63 28.21
N GLY A 480 -10.69 14.70 27.24
CA GLY A 480 -9.38 15.36 27.40
C GLY A 480 -8.30 14.53 28.07
N GLN A 481 -8.59 13.30 28.50
CA GLN A 481 -7.61 12.36 29.08
C GLN A 481 -7.31 11.22 28.11
N GLU A 482 -6.08 10.71 28.15
CA GLU A 482 -5.69 9.52 27.39
C GLU A 482 -6.35 8.26 27.96
N PRO A 483 -6.84 7.34 27.10
CA PRO A 483 -7.45 6.10 27.53
C PRO A 483 -6.41 5.10 28.06
N GLN A 484 -6.84 4.22 28.94
CA GLN A 484 -6.09 3.01 29.27
C GLN A 484 -6.39 1.93 28.19
N LEU A 485 -5.43 1.66 27.33
CA LEU A 485 -5.54 0.65 26.28
C LEU A 485 -4.79 -0.63 26.69
N PRO A 486 -5.25 -1.82 26.29
CA PRO A 486 -4.59 -3.08 26.63
C PRO A 486 -3.22 -3.19 25.93
N GLU A 487 -2.30 -3.94 26.55
CA GLU A 487 -0.97 -4.22 25.98
C GLU A 487 -1.01 -5.33 24.90
N THR A 488 -2.11 -6.08 24.82
CA THR A 488 -2.33 -7.15 23.85
C THR A 488 -3.69 -7.03 23.17
N VAL A 489 -3.80 -7.60 21.98
CA VAL A 489 -5.06 -7.80 21.25
C VAL A 489 -5.16 -9.22 20.76
N THR A 490 -6.38 -9.72 20.57
CA THR A 490 -6.61 -11.05 20.01
C THR A 490 -6.52 -11.00 18.48
N VAL A 491 -5.67 -11.84 17.91
CA VAL A 491 -5.55 -12.06 16.47
C VAL A 491 -5.71 -13.55 16.19
N ASN A 492 -6.75 -13.94 15.48
CA ASN A 492 -7.05 -15.34 15.17
C ASN A 492 -7.02 -16.25 16.43
N GLY A 493 -7.65 -15.78 17.52
CA GLY A 493 -7.73 -16.49 18.80
C GLY A 493 -6.44 -16.51 19.63
N ALA A 494 -5.38 -15.82 19.22
CA ALA A 494 -4.13 -15.71 19.94
C ALA A 494 -3.88 -14.29 20.43
N GLU A 495 -3.40 -14.13 21.68
CA GLU A 495 -2.96 -12.85 22.20
C GLU A 495 -1.65 -12.40 21.54
N LYS A 496 -1.62 -11.18 21.04
CA LYS A 496 -0.47 -10.52 20.39
C LYS A 496 -0.18 -9.18 21.05
N ALA A 497 1.08 -8.87 21.24
CA ALA A 497 1.49 -7.55 21.73
C ALA A 497 1.08 -6.46 20.73
N VAL A 498 0.56 -5.34 21.24
CA VAL A 498 0.16 -4.17 20.46
C VAL A 498 0.85 -2.92 20.98
N THR A 499 1.27 -2.08 20.05
CA THR A 499 1.79 -0.74 20.35
C THR A 499 0.81 0.27 19.76
N TRP A 500 0.03 0.94 20.63
CA TRP A 500 -0.97 1.93 20.21
C TRP A 500 -0.30 3.24 19.79
N ASN A 501 -0.82 3.84 18.73
CA ASN A 501 -0.38 5.15 18.26
C ASN A 501 -1.35 6.22 18.74
N LEU A 502 -0.95 6.97 19.76
CA LEU A 502 -1.72 8.09 20.32
C LEU A 502 -1.30 9.44 19.73
N GLU A 503 -0.27 9.45 18.86
CA GLU A 503 0.26 10.69 18.28
C GLU A 503 -0.79 11.40 17.42
N GLY A 504 -1.07 12.65 17.74
CA GLY A 504 -2.07 13.48 17.04
C GLY A 504 -3.53 13.11 17.31
N VAL A 505 -3.81 12.11 18.16
CA VAL A 505 -5.18 11.74 18.54
C VAL A 505 -5.68 12.69 19.60
N SER A 506 -6.82 13.35 19.35
CA SER A 506 -7.48 14.23 20.32
C SER A 506 -8.64 13.51 21.01
N PHE A 507 -8.61 13.48 22.32
CA PHE A 507 -9.72 12.96 23.15
C PHE A 507 -10.65 14.09 23.65
N ALA A 508 -10.56 15.29 23.08
CA ALA A 508 -11.42 16.43 23.35
C ALA A 508 -12.48 16.61 22.24
N GLY A 509 -13.25 15.58 21.97
CA GLY A 509 -14.32 15.56 20.96
C GLY A 509 -15.70 15.88 21.55
N ASN A 510 -16.78 15.59 20.82
CA ASN A 510 -18.14 15.69 21.34
C ASN A 510 -18.37 14.68 22.49
N PRO A 511 -19.13 15.03 23.51
CA PRO A 511 -19.51 14.09 24.57
C PRO A 511 -20.11 12.82 23.97
N TYR A 512 -19.69 11.66 24.47
CA TYR A 512 -20.17 10.33 24.06
C TYR A 512 -19.88 9.91 22.60
N SER A 513 -19.15 10.71 21.84
CA SER A 513 -18.62 10.28 20.55
C SER A 513 -17.47 9.29 20.72
N TYR A 514 -17.15 8.56 19.63
CA TYR A 514 -16.03 7.63 19.60
C TYR A 514 -14.83 8.24 18.90
N VAL A 515 -13.66 8.03 19.48
CA VAL A 515 -12.36 8.31 18.85
C VAL A 515 -11.70 6.98 18.48
N THR A 516 -11.26 6.86 17.23
CA THR A 516 -10.54 5.67 16.76
C THR A 516 -9.06 5.84 17.01
N VAL A 517 -8.47 4.88 17.70
CA VAL A 517 -7.02 4.75 17.92
C VAL A 517 -6.56 3.52 17.15
N THR A 518 -5.44 3.64 16.41
CA THR A 518 -4.81 2.49 15.72
C THR A 518 -3.54 2.08 16.44
N GLY A 519 -3.16 0.79 16.30
CA GLY A 519 -1.95 0.24 16.90
C GLY A 519 -1.27 -0.76 15.98
N SER A 520 0.06 -0.84 16.04
CA SER A 520 0.82 -1.88 15.37
C SER A 520 0.86 -3.15 16.21
N VAL A 521 0.63 -4.30 15.57
CA VAL A 521 0.57 -5.62 16.23
C VAL A 521 1.79 -6.43 15.84
N GLU A 522 2.43 -7.07 16.82
CA GLU A 522 3.61 -7.90 16.57
C GLU A 522 3.30 -9.06 15.61
N GLY A 523 4.04 -9.10 14.48
CA GLY A 523 3.91 -10.15 13.46
C GLY A 523 2.66 -10.02 12.57
N SER A 524 1.92 -8.90 12.65
CA SER A 524 0.78 -8.61 11.76
C SER A 524 1.03 -7.34 10.94
N ILE A 525 0.58 -7.34 9.70
CA ILE A 525 0.53 -6.12 8.86
C ILE A 525 -0.80 -5.36 9.07
N VAL A 526 -1.79 -6.00 9.68
CA VAL A 526 -3.10 -5.42 9.97
C VAL A 526 -3.02 -4.66 11.28
N ALA A 527 -3.36 -3.38 11.23
CA ALA A 527 -3.36 -2.56 12.43
C ALA A 527 -4.53 -2.93 13.36
N ALA A 528 -4.26 -2.96 14.66
CA ALA A 528 -5.32 -3.02 15.65
C ALA A 528 -6.09 -1.71 15.70
N THR A 529 -7.36 -1.80 16.05
CA THR A 529 -8.25 -0.65 16.20
C THR A 529 -8.87 -0.64 17.58
N ALA A 530 -8.81 0.51 18.27
CA ALA A 530 -9.56 0.76 19.49
C ALA A 530 -10.60 1.87 19.27
N GLN A 531 -11.83 1.60 19.64
CA GLN A 531 -12.93 2.58 19.69
C GLN A 531 -13.06 3.10 21.12
N VAL A 532 -12.65 4.34 21.32
CA VAL A 532 -12.62 4.99 22.64
C VAL A 532 -13.78 5.95 22.76
N GLN A 533 -14.74 5.67 23.66
CA GLN A 533 -15.86 6.58 23.91
C GLN A 533 -15.44 7.70 24.87
N LEU A 534 -15.75 8.95 24.53
CA LEU A 534 -15.43 10.14 25.31
C LEU A 534 -16.53 10.42 26.35
N ILE A 535 -16.19 10.32 27.62
CA ILE A 535 -17.14 10.51 28.71
C ILE A 535 -16.86 11.84 29.43
N PRO A 536 -17.85 12.70 29.66
CA PRO A 536 -17.67 13.88 30.52
C PRO A 536 -17.26 13.51 31.95
N GLU A 537 -16.53 14.39 32.61
CA GLU A 537 -16.10 14.16 33.99
C GLU A 537 -17.26 14.32 34.99
N ASN A 538 -17.24 13.55 36.08
CA ASN A 538 -18.18 13.64 37.21
C ASN A 538 -19.68 13.61 36.83
N VAL A 539 -20.05 12.73 35.89
CA VAL A 539 -21.43 12.57 35.42
C VAL A 539 -22.32 12.06 36.55
N GLU A 540 -23.39 12.81 36.87
CA GLU A 540 -24.46 12.47 37.83
C GLU A 540 -25.66 11.81 37.15
N TYR A 541 -25.97 12.21 35.92
CA TYR A 541 -27.02 11.58 35.11
C TYR A 541 -26.52 11.36 33.67
N MET A 542 -26.73 10.16 33.19
CA MET A 542 -26.67 9.84 31.77
C MET A 542 -28.01 9.23 31.36
N ILE A 543 -28.81 9.98 30.61
CA ILE A 543 -30.14 9.58 30.13
C ILE A 543 -30.08 9.43 28.62
N ASP A 544 -30.13 8.21 28.15
CA ASP A 544 -30.18 7.83 26.72
C ASP A 544 -31.67 7.77 26.32
N SER A 545 -32.16 8.83 25.73
CA SER A 545 -33.59 9.08 25.51
C SER A 545 -34.25 8.04 24.59
N ASN A 546 -35.42 7.52 24.96
CA ASN A 546 -36.18 6.49 24.26
C ASN A 546 -35.41 5.13 24.12
N ASN A 547 -34.33 4.91 24.86
CA ASN A 547 -33.57 3.69 24.82
C ASN A 547 -33.89 2.77 26.01
N ILE A 548 -33.96 1.46 25.77
CA ILE A 548 -34.23 0.47 26.84
C ILE A 548 -32.96 -0.21 27.34
N SER A 549 -31.84 0.00 26.62
CA SER A 549 -30.50 -0.48 26.97
C SER A 549 -29.46 0.46 26.39
N SER A 550 -28.54 0.96 27.18
CA SER A 550 -27.52 1.90 26.75
C SER A 550 -26.13 1.46 27.18
N GLN A 551 -25.29 1.14 26.24
CA GLN A 551 -23.89 0.87 26.50
C GLN A 551 -23.19 2.14 27.00
N THR A 552 -23.60 3.30 26.54
CA THR A 552 -23.06 4.59 27.01
C THR A 552 -23.31 4.79 28.50
N TRP A 553 -24.52 4.41 29.01
CA TRP A 553 -24.79 4.43 30.45
C TRP A 553 -23.88 3.47 31.23
N GLU A 554 -23.70 2.25 30.72
CA GLU A 554 -22.76 1.28 31.34
C GLU A 554 -21.32 1.80 31.33
N ASN A 555 -20.90 2.45 30.26
CA ASN A 555 -19.59 3.07 30.14
C ASN A 555 -19.41 4.25 31.15
N VAL A 556 -20.42 5.10 31.33
CA VAL A 556 -20.42 6.16 32.35
C VAL A 556 -20.31 5.57 33.75
N LYS A 557 -21.08 4.51 34.04
CA LYS A 557 -21.05 3.82 35.34
C LYS A 557 -19.67 3.24 35.69
N MET A 558 -18.86 2.90 34.68
CA MET A 558 -17.49 2.42 34.92
C MET A 558 -16.52 3.54 35.32
N VAL A 559 -16.76 4.77 34.90
CA VAL A 559 -15.80 5.89 35.08
C VAL A 559 -16.29 7.01 36.01
N SER A 560 -17.60 7.07 36.33
CA SER A 560 -18.16 8.04 37.26
C SER A 560 -18.68 7.36 38.52
N ASP A 561 -18.18 7.78 39.66
CA ASP A 561 -18.66 7.39 41.00
C ASP A 561 -19.82 8.25 41.49
N LYS A 562 -20.22 9.27 40.72
CA LYS A 562 -21.31 10.24 41.07
C LYS A 562 -22.64 9.89 40.42
N LEU A 563 -22.75 8.85 39.62
CA LEU A 563 -23.95 8.53 38.85
C LEU A 563 -25.17 8.28 39.75
N LEU A 564 -26.21 9.10 39.60
CA LEU A 564 -27.44 9.07 40.37
C LEU A 564 -28.54 8.24 39.74
N ASN A 565 -28.62 8.14 38.38
CA ASN A 565 -29.57 7.24 37.74
C ASN A 565 -29.07 5.81 37.76
N THR A 566 -29.86 4.92 38.39
CA THR A 566 -29.50 3.50 38.62
C THR A 566 -29.87 2.56 37.48
N GLU A 567 -30.58 3.07 36.47
CA GLU A 567 -31.10 2.30 35.34
C GLU A 567 -30.62 2.87 34.00
N ALA A 568 -30.19 1.98 33.12
CA ALA A 568 -29.80 2.34 31.75
C ALA A 568 -31.01 2.68 30.85
N ALA A 569 -32.18 2.13 31.17
CA ALA A 569 -33.40 2.35 30.40
C ALA A 569 -34.02 3.70 30.67
N ASP A 570 -34.38 4.41 29.61
CA ASP A 570 -35.20 5.64 29.74
C ASP A 570 -36.58 5.30 30.28
N GLN A 571 -37.11 6.18 31.17
CA GLN A 571 -38.32 5.92 31.95
C GLN A 571 -39.20 7.14 32.14
N ALA A 572 -40.49 6.91 32.36
CA ALA A 572 -41.39 7.94 32.80
C ALA A 572 -41.09 8.32 34.29
N LYS A 573 -41.13 9.63 34.61
CA LYS A 573 -41.02 10.13 35.97
C LYS A 573 -42.21 9.65 36.82
N THR A 574 -41.94 9.07 37.99
CA THR A 574 -42.93 8.66 38.99
C THR A 574 -42.55 9.24 40.33
N GLU A 575 -43.39 9.03 41.36
CA GLU A 575 -43.07 9.45 42.73
C GLU A 575 -41.92 8.59 43.34
N GLU A 576 -41.71 7.40 42.83
CA GLU A 576 -40.74 6.42 43.35
C GLU A 576 -39.35 6.54 42.72
N ASN A 577 -39.28 6.94 41.44
CA ASN A 577 -38.00 7.10 40.72
C ASN A 577 -37.56 8.58 40.74
N GLY A 578 -36.38 8.93 41.11
CA GLY A 578 -35.85 10.29 41.21
C GLY A 578 -35.75 11.05 39.89
N TRP A 579 -35.98 10.41 38.72
CA TRP A 579 -35.76 10.99 37.38
C TRP A 579 -36.64 10.35 36.30
N GLY A 580 -36.83 11.03 35.18
CA GLY A 580 -37.50 10.51 33.99
C GLY A 580 -38.25 11.58 33.21
N TYR A 581 -38.81 11.18 32.04
CA TYR A 581 -39.63 12.08 31.23
C TYR A 581 -41.02 12.31 31.85
N THR A 582 -41.57 13.51 31.67
CA THR A 582 -42.93 13.90 32.10
C THR A 582 -43.87 14.18 30.93
N SER A 583 -43.34 14.28 29.70
CA SER A 583 -44.15 14.42 28.49
C SER A 583 -44.93 13.11 28.21
N VAL A 584 -46.15 13.24 27.68
CA VAL A 584 -46.99 12.08 27.34
C VAL A 584 -46.49 11.42 26.07
N VAL A 585 -46.17 10.13 26.15
CA VAL A 585 -45.68 9.31 25.02
C VAL A 585 -46.84 8.71 24.23
N GLY A 586 -46.71 8.66 22.90
CA GLY A 586 -47.61 7.90 22.01
C GLY A 586 -48.19 8.70 20.85
N ASP A 587 -49.01 8.03 20.03
CA ASP A 587 -49.55 8.63 18.79
C ASP A 587 -50.46 9.85 19.00
N SER A 588 -51.08 9.97 20.15
CA SER A 588 -51.85 11.12 20.58
C SER A 588 -51.16 11.94 21.69
N GLY A 589 -49.97 11.59 22.08
CA GLY A 589 -49.18 12.21 23.13
C GLY A 589 -48.43 13.49 22.69
N ASP A 590 -47.58 13.97 23.59
CA ASP A 590 -46.71 15.12 23.35
C ASP A 590 -45.46 14.78 22.57
N MET A 591 -44.94 13.54 22.75
CA MET A 591 -43.74 13.06 22.05
C MET A 591 -43.88 11.62 21.62
N LYS A 592 -43.02 11.23 20.67
CA LYS A 592 -42.92 9.88 20.11
C LYS A 592 -41.46 9.47 19.92
N GLY A 593 -41.17 8.17 20.12
CA GLY A 593 -39.86 7.63 19.91
C GLY A 593 -39.48 7.62 18.42
N TYR A 594 -38.24 7.92 18.12
CA TYR A 594 -37.63 7.65 16.83
C TYR A 594 -37.31 6.16 16.74
N SER A 595 -37.53 5.53 15.56
CA SER A 595 -37.45 4.08 15.41
C SER A 595 -36.04 3.51 15.32
N GLU A 596 -35.05 4.35 15.02
CA GLU A 596 -33.66 3.94 14.83
C GLU A 596 -32.83 4.24 16.09
N VAL A 597 -33.08 3.52 17.17
CA VAL A 597 -32.28 3.59 18.40
C VAL A 597 -31.09 2.63 18.33
N SER A 598 -29.97 3.01 18.93
CA SER A 598 -28.78 2.18 19.03
C SER A 598 -28.35 2.10 20.49
N SER A 599 -28.04 0.90 20.97
CA SER A 599 -27.52 0.72 22.33
C SER A 599 -26.10 1.23 22.51
N THR A 600 -25.33 1.41 21.41
CA THR A 600 -23.92 1.80 21.42
C THR A 600 -23.68 3.25 20.97
N ASN A 601 -24.63 3.88 20.29
CA ASN A 601 -24.52 5.26 19.84
C ASN A 601 -25.71 6.09 20.38
N PRO A 602 -25.53 6.92 21.42
CA PRO A 602 -26.61 7.68 22.03
C PRO A 602 -27.15 8.78 21.12
N TYR A 603 -26.46 9.16 20.03
CA TYR A 603 -26.96 10.14 19.06
C TYR A 603 -27.92 9.52 18.02
N ALA A 604 -27.96 8.20 17.88
CA ALA A 604 -28.71 7.54 16.81
C ALA A 604 -30.23 7.57 16.97
N GLY A 605 -30.73 7.66 18.18
CA GLY A 605 -32.16 7.62 18.51
C GLY A 605 -32.61 8.68 19.47
N GLY A 606 -33.85 8.58 19.99
CA GLY A 606 -34.36 9.48 20.98
C GLY A 606 -35.84 9.80 20.86
N TRP A 607 -36.29 10.93 21.44
CA TRP A 607 -37.64 11.46 21.34
C TRP A 607 -37.76 12.61 20.34
N TRP A 608 -38.89 12.70 19.67
CA TRP A 608 -39.27 13.89 18.92
C TRP A 608 -40.64 14.37 19.40
N ALA A 609 -40.79 15.67 19.62
CA ALA A 609 -42.04 16.31 20.01
C ALA A 609 -42.99 16.41 18.80
N ARG A 610 -44.27 16.58 19.05
CA ARG A 610 -45.31 16.62 18.00
C ARG A 610 -45.99 17.99 17.97
N GLY A 611 -45.98 18.62 16.79
CA GLY A 611 -46.81 19.82 16.57
C GLY A 611 -46.54 20.96 17.54
N SER A 612 -45.31 21.30 17.81
CA SER A 612 -44.90 22.36 18.76
C SER A 612 -45.12 22.00 20.23
N LYS A 613 -45.27 20.75 20.57
CA LYS A 613 -45.18 20.23 21.94
C LYS A 613 -43.73 20.25 22.40
N ASN A 614 -43.51 19.92 23.66
CA ASN A 614 -42.18 19.95 24.29
C ASN A 614 -41.74 18.54 24.69
N ILE A 615 -40.42 18.33 24.81
CA ILE A 615 -39.81 17.16 25.46
C ILE A 615 -39.41 17.63 26.85
N THR A 616 -39.94 17.00 27.92
CA THR A 616 -39.71 17.43 29.29
C THR A 616 -39.26 16.29 30.17
N TYR A 617 -38.16 16.52 30.92
CA TYR A 617 -37.61 15.61 31.89
C TYR A 617 -37.57 16.27 33.29
N GLN A 618 -37.61 15.43 34.32
CA GLN A 618 -37.33 15.83 35.68
C GLN A 618 -36.23 14.97 36.28
N VAL A 619 -35.30 15.63 36.99
CA VAL A 619 -34.20 14.97 37.73
C VAL A 619 -34.11 15.61 39.12
N THR A 620 -33.66 14.86 40.14
CA THR A 620 -33.34 15.39 41.46
C THR A 620 -31.84 15.58 41.57
N LEU A 621 -31.37 16.80 41.79
CA LEU A 621 -29.94 17.13 41.87
C LEU A 621 -29.59 17.60 43.28
N PRO A 622 -28.43 17.27 43.85
CA PRO A 622 -27.93 17.77 45.12
C PRO A 622 -27.63 19.28 45.05
N ALA A 623 -27.25 19.86 46.17
CA ALA A 623 -26.70 21.23 46.19
C ALA A 623 -25.35 21.26 45.48
N GLY A 624 -25.11 22.28 44.63
CA GLY A 624 -23.89 22.40 43.88
C GLY A 624 -24.04 23.11 42.54
N GLU A 625 -22.97 23.18 41.78
CA GLU A 625 -22.94 23.69 40.40
C GLU A 625 -23.00 22.50 39.44
N HIS A 626 -23.96 22.50 38.51
CA HIS A 626 -24.22 21.38 37.60
C HIS A 626 -24.14 21.87 36.18
N GLN A 627 -23.30 21.23 35.37
CA GLN A 627 -23.28 21.37 33.91
C GLN A 627 -24.30 20.39 33.30
N ILE A 628 -25.23 20.94 32.53
CA ILE A 628 -26.27 20.17 31.84
C ILE A 628 -25.97 20.20 30.36
N MET A 629 -25.82 19.04 29.74
CA MET A 629 -25.57 18.84 28.32
C MET A 629 -26.73 18.05 27.70
N LEU A 630 -27.11 18.41 26.47
CA LEU A 630 -28.14 17.71 25.70
C LEU A 630 -27.63 17.51 24.30
N GLY A 631 -27.85 16.33 23.71
CA GLY A 631 -27.33 15.99 22.37
C GLY A 631 -28.38 15.36 21.49
N CYS A 632 -28.13 15.49 20.16
CA CYS A 632 -28.89 14.83 19.11
C CYS A 632 -28.12 14.82 17.78
N THR A 633 -28.68 14.08 16.83
CA THR A 633 -28.34 14.21 15.40
C THR A 633 -29.53 14.79 14.65
N GLY A 634 -29.33 15.64 13.65
CA GLY A 634 -30.43 16.17 12.83
C GLY A 634 -31.08 15.06 12.00
N TRP A 635 -31.99 14.26 12.61
CA TRP A 635 -32.68 13.13 11.96
C TRP A 635 -33.52 13.59 10.76
N TRP A 636 -33.81 12.67 9.85
CA TRP A 636 -34.48 12.89 8.56
C TRP A 636 -33.77 13.94 7.69
N SER A 637 -32.49 14.13 7.90
CA SER A 637 -31.67 15.14 7.20
C SER A 637 -32.21 16.56 7.31
N MET A 638 -32.74 16.94 8.47
CA MET A 638 -33.32 18.24 8.79
C MET A 638 -32.56 18.91 9.93
N GLY A 639 -32.36 20.23 9.80
CA GLY A 639 -31.93 21.09 10.92
C GLY A 639 -33.11 21.60 11.73
N ARG A 640 -32.86 21.90 13.00
CA ARG A 640 -33.87 22.42 13.94
C ARG A 640 -33.26 23.46 14.84
N GLU A 641 -34.00 24.54 15.08
CA GLU A 641 -33.66 25.53 16.12
C GLU A 641 -34.54 25.25 17.35
N MET A 642 -33.89 24.95 18.47
CA MET A 642 -34.52 24.59 19.72
C MET A 642 -33.95 25.43 20.88
N ASP A 643 -34.75 25.65 21.91
CA ASP A 643 -34.37 26.26 23.17
C ASP A 643 -34.52 25.25 24.31
N VAL A 644 -33.56 25.20 25.19
CA VAL A 644 -33.67 24.45 26.47
C VAL A 644 -33.98 25.41 27.62
N TYR A 645 -35.02 25.09 28.37
CA TYR A 645 -35.41 25.79 29.59
C TYR A 645 -35.28 24.86 30.77
N TYR A 646 -35.03 25.46 31.94
CA TYR A 646 -35.08 24.75 33.20
C TYR A 646 -35.97 25.49 34.21
N SER A 647 -36.54 24.77 35.18
CA SER A 647 -37.18 25.32 36.37
C SER A 647 -36.81 24.48 37.61
N VAL A 648 -36.70 25.14 38.76
CA VAL A 648 -36.33 24.52 40.04
C VAL A 648 -37.58 24.45 40.92
N ASN A 649 -37.89 23.25 41.45
CA ASN A 649 -39.03 22.97 42.32
C ASN A 649 -40.38 23.52 41.79
N GLY A 650 -40.60 23.45 40.46
CA GLY A 650 -41.81 23.98 39.82
C GLY A 650 -41.94 25.50 39.78
N GLY A 651 -40.86 26.24 40.02
CA GLY A 651 -40.77 27.68 39.87
C GLY A 651 -40.86 28.19 38.43
N ALA A 652 -40.55 29.46 38.23
CA ALA A 652 -40.53 30.07 36.89
C ALA A 652 -39.43 29.44 36.01
N GLU A 653 -39.74 29.25 34.71
CA GLU A 653 -38.75 28.77 33.73
C GLU A 653 -37.71 29.84 33.43
N SER A 654 -36.46 29.42 33.30
CA SER A 654 -35.35 30.21 32.80
C SER A 654 -34.74 29.51 31.60
N LYS A 655 -34.26 30.24 30.59
CA LYS A 655 -33.56 29.68 29.47
C LYS A 655 -32.17 29.17 29.91
N LEU A 656 -31.85 27.93 29.61
CA LEU A 656 -30.54 27.31 29.87
C LEU A 656 -29.56 27.57 28.71
N CYS A 657 -29.97 27.20 27.50
CA CYS A 657 -29.13 27.35 26.31
C CYS A 657 -29.96 27.30 25.02
N ASP A 658 -29.36 27.73 23.91
CA ASP A 658 -29.83 27.40 22.55
C ASP A 658 -29.34 25.98 22.18
N PHE A 659 -30.18 25.18 21.52
CA PHE A 659 -29.89 23.84 21.13
C PHE A 659 -30.28 23.58 19.66
N ASP A 660 -29.37 23.84 18.77
CA ASP A 660 -29.62 23.74 17.31
C ASP A 660 -29.12 22.40 16.75
N ALA A 661 -30.02 21.57 16.22
CA ALA A 661 -29.68 20.33 15.58
C ALA A 661 -29.22 20.59 14.12
N VAL A 662 -27.97 20.27 13.82
CA VAL A 662 -27.43 20.35 12.49
C VAL A 662 -27.78 19.09 11.70
N LYS A 663 -28.20 19.28 10.44
CA LYS A 663 -28.57 18.20 9.53
C LYS A 663 -27.49 17.10 9.48
N SER A 664 -27.89 15.87 9.81
CA SER A 664 -27.03 14.66 9.70
C SER A 664 -25.69 14.77 10.46
N SER A 665 -25.61 15.62 11.46
CA SER A 665 -24.42 15.81 12.28
C SER A 665 -24.75 15.64 13.75
N GLU A 666 -23.83 15.02 14.49
CA GLU A 666 -23.90 14.99 15.95
C GLU A 666 -23.66 16.38 16.49
N THR A 667 -24.62 16.86 17.30
CA THR A 667 -24.59 18.19 17.94
C THR A 667 -24.97 18.08 19.38
N TYR A 668 -24.39 18.95 20.18
CA TYR A 668 -24.80 19.12 21.58
C TYR A 668 -24.84 20.60 21.97
N ALA A 669 -25.57 20.87 23.04
CA ALA A 669 -25.61 22.16 23.70
C ALA A 669 -25.44 21.99 25.19
N GLU A 670 -24.97 23.01 25.89
CA GLU A 670 -24.69 22.96 27.31
C GLU A 670 -25.08 24.28 28.04
N GLY A 671 -25.32 24.14 29.31
CA GLY A 671 -25.50 25.27 30.20
C GLY A 671 -25.29 24.87 31.67
N THR A 672 -25.03 25.82 32.54
CA THR A 672 -24.72 25.58 33.94
C THR A 672 -25.82 26.16 34.83
N ILE A 673 -26.16 25.41 35.89
CA ILE A 673 -27.08 25.89 36.95
C ILE A 673 -26.41 25.72 38.32
N GLU A 674 -26.73 26.61 39.26
CA GLU A 674 -26.30 26.54 40.65
C GLU A 674 -27.51 26.28 41.56
N LEU A 675 -27.40 25.27 42.42
CA LEU A 675 -28.44 24.90 43.37
C LEU A 675 -27.94 25.09 44.81
N PRO A 676 -28.62 25.94 45.64
CA PRO A 676 -28.19 26.15 47.01
C PRO A 676 -28.52 24.97 47.94
N GLU A 677 -29.45 24.09 47.52
CA GLU A 677 -29.89 22.88 48.24
C GLU A 677 -30.38 21.85 47.22
N GLU A 678 -30.58 20.60 47.67
CA GLU A 678 -31.16 19.53 46.81
C GLU A 678 -32.52 19.99 46.25
N ALA A 679 -32.69 19.82 44.93
CA ALA A 679 -33.89 20.29 44.24
C ALA A 679 -34.31 19.41 43.08
N VAL A 680 -35.61 19.43 42.76
CA VAL A 680 -36.15 18.88 41.53
C VAL A 680 -35.97 19.89 40.40
N VAL A 681 -35.17 19.53 39.39
CA VAL A 681 -34.96 20.33 38.19
C VAL A 681 -35.80 19.74 37.05
N THR A 682 -36.60 20.60 36.44
CA THR A 682 -37.34 20.25 35.21
C THR A 682 -36.65 20.86 34.03
N LEU A 683 -36.27 20.04 33.05
CA LEU A 683 -35.67 20.42 31.77
C LEU A 683 -36.70 20.32 30.67
N THR A 684 -36.84 21.38 29.85
CA THR A 684 -37.84 21.43 28.77
C THR A 684 -37.16 21.85 27.45
N VAL A 685 -37.19 20.97 26.44
CA VAL A 685 -36.73 21.27 25.06
C VAL A 685 -37.93 21.79 24.29
N LYS A 686 -37.84 23.01 23.77
CA LYS A 686 -38.89 23.72 23.03
C LYS A 686 -38.46 24.08 21.63
N LYS A 687 -39.39 24.13 20.71
CA LYS A 687 -39.20 24.65 19.38
C LYS A 687 -38.95 26.16 19.40
N ALA A 688 -37.83 26.60 18.84
CA ALA A 688 -37.56 28.00 18.53
C ALA A 688 -37.95 28.32 17.07
N ALA A 689 -37.46 27.50 16.12
CA ALA A 689 -37.84 27.60 14.70
C ALA A 689 -37.67 26.25 13.98
N GLY A 690 -38.07 26.20 12.70
CA GLY A 690 -37.89 24.97 11.85
C GLY A 690 -38.89 23.87 12.24
N ASP A 691 -38.41 22.61 12.29
CA ASP A 691 -39.20 21.42 12.60
C ASP A 691 -39.40 21.16 14.08
N ASP A 692 -40.09 20.07 14.40
CA ASP A 692 -40.41 19.67 15.76
C ASP A 692 -39.14 19.36 16.58
N PRO A 693 -39.11 19.66 17.90
CA PRO A 693 -37.97 19.41 18.78
C PRO A 693 -37.60 17.92 18.85
N ILE A 694 -36.29 17.65 18.95
CA ILE A 694 -35.73 16.31 19.14
C ILE A 694 -34.72 16.28 20.29
N LEU A 695 -34.54 15.10 20.89
CA LEU A 695 -33.57 14.88 21.94
C LEU A 695 -33.10 13.42 21.93
N SER A 696 -31.78 13.20 21.85
CA SER A 696 -31.20 11.89 21.92
C SER A 696 -30.70 11.51 23.31
N TRP A 697 -30.04 12.44 24.01
CA TRP A 697 -29.52 12.18 25.34
C TRP A 697 -29.45 13.45 26.20
N ILE A 698 -29.45 13.26 27.53
CA ILE A 698 -29.16 14.27 28.53
C ILE A 698 -28.00 13.77 29.39
N SER A 699 -27.03 14.62 29.65
CA SER A 699 -25.96 14.38 30.61
C SER A 699 -25.89 15.54 31.60
N ILE A 700 -25.76 15.21 32.89
CA ILE A 700 -25.59 16.20 33.94
C ILE A 700 -24.35 15.84 34.74
N SER A 701 -23.42 16.78 34.90
CA SER A 701 -22.16 16.59 35.61
C SER A 701 -22.03 17.58 36.77
N ASP A 702 -21.49 17.11 37.91
CA ASP A 702 -21.11 17.99 39.02
C ASP A 702 -19.81 18.74 38.64
N VAL A 703 -19.91 20.04 38.54
CA VAL A 703 -18.78 20.96 38.29
C VAL A 703 -18.52 21.87 39.48
N THR A 704 -19.05 21.51 40.65
CA THR A 704 -18.87 22.24 41.89
C THR A 704 -17.38 22.32 42.24
N LYS A 705 -16.83 23.53 42.26
CA LYS A 705 -15.44 23.70 42.68
C LYS A 705 -15.35 23.39 44.16
N ALA A 706 -14.37 22.57 44.54
CA ALA A 706 -14.04 22.35 45.93
C ALA A 706 -13.84 23.73 46.61
N PRO A 707 -14.40 23.99 47.82
CA PRO A 707 -14.19 25.25 48.51
C PRO A 707 -12.69 25.45 48.73
N ASP A 708 -12.23 26.64 48.38
CA ASP A 708 -10.82 27.04 48.57
C ASP A 708 -10.46 26.78 50.05
N PRO A 709 -9.45 26.01 50.36
CA PRO A 709 -9.11 25.73 51.77
C PRO A 709 -8.88 27.03 52.47
N THR A 710 -9.68 27.27 53.53
CA THR A 710 -9.53 28.44 54.46
C THR A 710 -8.07 28.54 54.87
N PRO A 711 -7.43 29.72 54.82
CA PRO A 711 -6.05 29.87 55.19
C PRO A 711 -5.87 29.58 56.69
N ASP A 712 -5.12 28.50 56.96
CA ASP A 712 -4.64 28.19 58.30
C ASP A 712 -3.55 29.21 58.65
N PRO A 713 -3.50 29.75 59.89
CA PRO A 713 -2.54 30.77 60.22
C PRO A 713 -1.12 30.23 60.32
N ASP A 714 -0.32 30.72 59.40
CA ASP A 714 1.14 30.74 59.26
C ASP A 714 1.96 29.76 60.09
N PRO A 715 2.57 28.78 59.45
CA PRO A 715 3.93 28.36 59.76
C PRO A 715 4.84 28.34 58.56
N ASP A 716 5.93 29.08 58.63
CA ASP A 716 7.22 28.93 57.94
C ASP A 716 7.22 28.75 56.41
N PRO A 717 8.04 29.42 55.63
CA PRO A 717 7.93 29.47 54.18
C PRO A 717 8.12 28.09 53.54
N THR A 718 7.01 27.50 53.10
CA THR A 718 7.00 26.36 52.16
C THR A 718 7.42 26.87 50.77
N PRO A 719 8.13 26.06 49.97
CA PRO A 719 8.60 26.45 48.66
C PRO A 719 7.45 26.79 47.70
N GLU A 720 7.70 27.77 46.82
CA GLU A 720 6.77 28.23 45.77
C GLU A 720 6.10 27.08 45.00
N PRO A 721 4.87 27.26 44.47
CA PRO A 721 4.14 26.23 43.76
C PRO A 721 5.00 25.77 42.56
N ALA A 722 5.13 24.46 42.42
CA ALA A 722 5.83 23.82 41.33
C ALA A 722 5.20 24.26 39.99
N HIS A 723 6.06 24.71 39.04
CA HIS A 723 5.62 25.01 37.70
C HIS A 723 5.02 23.74 37.06
N ALA A 724 3.99 23.90 36.23
CA ALA A 724 3.42 22.81 35.47
C ALA A 724 4.49 22.29 34.47
N ASP A 725 4.48 21.00 34.20
CA ASP A 725 5.38 20.38 33.24
C ASP A 725 5.18 20.97 31.84
N GLY A 726 6.28 21.11 31.13
CA GLY A 726 6.31 21.69 29.78
C GLY A 726 6.98 23.07 29.70
N LEU A 727 6.83 23.74 28.56
CA LEU A 727 7.38 25.06 28.34
C LEU A 727 6.48 26.12 28.97
N ALA A 728 7.04 26.90 29.88
CA ALA A 728 6.33 27.97 30.55
C ALA A 728 5.65 28.96 29.59
N ASN A 729 4.48 29.51 30.00
CA ASN A 729 3.75 30.53 29.23
C ASN A 729 4.15 31.96 29.56
N SER A 730 5.14 32.16 30.44
CA SER A 730 5.69 33.46 30.81
C SER A 730 7.19 33.32 31.11
N PRO A 731 7.99 34.36 30.84
CA PRO A 731 9.39 34.33 31.23
C PRO A 731 9.54 34.46 32.73
N GLU A 732 10.59 33.88 33.29
CA GLU A 732 11.01 34.09 34.67
C GLU A 732 11.57 35.50 34.93
N ALA A 733 11.87 35.81 36.18
CA ALA A 733 12.36 37.14 36.58
C ALA A 733 13.68 37.55 35.91
N ASP A 734 14.46 36.58 35.39
CA ASP A 734 15.68 36.80 34.59
C ASP A 734 15.39 37.06 33.11
N GLY A 735 14.11 37.08 32.72
CA GLY A 735 13.65 37.21 31.32
C GLY A 735 13.77 35.96 30.49
N SER A 736 14.10 34.81 31.06
CA SER A 736 14.29 33.54 30.38
C SER A 736 13.03 32.67 30.40
N TRP A 737 12.82 31.88 29.35
CA TRP A 737 11.76 30.89 29.24
C TRP A 737 12.30 29.50 29.54
N TYR A 738 11.71 28.78 30.51
CA TYR A 738 12.19 27.50 30.95
C TYR A 738 11.16 26.38 30.65
N TYR A 739 11.72 25.19 30.43
CA TYR A 739 10.98 23.94 30.30
C TYR A 739 11.04 23.18 31.63
N TYR A 740 9.91 22.82 32.19
CA TYR A 740 9.79 22.21 33.51
C TYR A 740 9.39 20.73 33.40
N LEU A 741 9.92 19.90 34.29
CA LEU A 741 9.48 18.53 34.58
C LEU A 741 9.45 18.34 36.10
N ASP A 742 8.37 17.74 36.62
CA ASP A 742 8.11 17.60 38.07
C ASP A 742 8.30 18.93 38.84
N GLY A 743 7.83 20.01 38.20
CA GLY A 743 7.90 21.38 38.78
C GLY A 743 9.29 21.99 38.92
N LYS A 744 10.33 21.40 38.26
CA LYS A 744 11.71 21.89 38.24
C LYS A 744 12.17 22.13 36.82
N VAL A 745 13.10 23.09 36.68
CA VAL A 745 13.74 23.28 35.34
C VAL A 745 14.41 22.00 34.92
N ALA A 746 14.06 21.52 33.73
CA ALA A 746 14.52 20.26 33.18
C ALA A 746 15.88 20.45 32.45
N GLU A 747 16.94 20.72 33.21
CA GLU A 747 18.29 21.03 32.68
C GLU A 747 18.87 19.94 31.74
N GLY A 748 18.38 18.71 31.83
CA GLY A 748 18.79 17.61 30.94
C GLY A 748 18.05 17.56 29.61
N VAL A 749 17.04 18.43 29.40
CA VAL A 749 16.16 18.36 28.20
C VAL A 749 16.64 19.31 27.13
N THR A 750 16.89 18.77 25.94
CA THR A 750 17.10 19.51 24.69
C THR A 750 16.09 19.00 23.66
N THR A 751 15.16 19.85 23.24
CA THR A 751 14.03 19.46 22.37
C THR A 751 13.39 20.68 21.68
N VAL A 752 12.31 20.47 20.96
CA VAL A 752 11.42 21.54 20.47
C VAL A 752 10.08 21.40 21.20
N ALA A 753 9.64 22.45 21.90
CA ALA A 753 8.43 22.44 22.69
C ALA A 753 7.51 23.63 22.40
N GLN A 754 6.21 23.43 22.62
CA GLN A 754 5.18 24.46 22.39
C GLN A 754 4.71 25.09 23.72
N ASN A 755 4.37 26.37 23.64
CA ASN A 755 3.54 27.05 24.64
C ASN A 755 2.48 27.93 23.94
N ALA A 756 1.75 28.76 24.67
CA ALA A 756 0.70 29.64 24.14
C ALA A 756 1.20 30.65 23.05
N TYR A 757 2.49 30.84 22.91
CA TYR A 757 3.09 31.82 21.98
C TYR A 757 3.76 31.20 20.76
N GLY A 758 3.92 29.88 20.73
CA GLY A 758 4.49 29.17 19.60
C GLY A 758 5.40 28.01 19.97
N TRP A 759 6.16 27.50 18.99
CA TRP A 759 7.11 26.41 19.13
C TRP A 759 8.53 26.93 19.23
N PHE A 760 9.26 26.50 20.28
CA PHE A 760 10.58 27.03 20.60
C PHE A 760 11.60 25.91 20.78
N TYR A 761 12.85 26.20 20.44
CA TYR A 761 13.97 25.31 20.71
C TYR A 761 14.42 25.45 22.16
N ILE A 762 14.44 24.32 22.84
CA ILE A 762 14.88 24.18 24.23
C ILE A 762 16.28 23.59 24.25
N ASN A 763 17.18 24.26 24.92
CA ASN A 763 18.55 23.82 25.11
C ASN A 763 18.83 23.73 26.61
N HIS A 764 19.04 22.51 27.13
CA HIS A 764 19.26 22.26 28.57
C HIS A 764 18.20 22.94 29.44
N GLY A 765 16.93 22.71 29.12
CA GLY A 765 15.78 23.20 29.90
C GLY A 765 15.46 24.68 29.70
N LYS A 766 16.13 25.40 28.81
CA LYS A 766 15.93 26.82 28.56
C LYS A 766 15.72 27.10 27.07
N VAL A 767 14.82 28.04 26.72
CA VAL A 767 14.68 28.49 25.33
C VAL A 767 15.97 29.18 24.89
N ASP A 768 16.53 28.72 23.79
CA ASP A 768 17.72 29.28 23.18
C ASP A 768 17.39 30.04 21.90
N PHE A 769 17.17 31.33 22.00
CA PHE A 769 16.90 32.23 20.88
C PHE A 769 18.07 32.46 19.96
N SER A 770 19.26 31.98 20.27
CA SER A 770 20.41 32.07 19.39
C SER A 770 20.51 30.94 18.37
N TYR A 771 19.76 29.82 18.61
CA TYR A 771 19.86 28.65 17.75
C TYR A 771 19.16 28.83 16.40
N THR A 772 19.83 28.43 15.34
CA THR A 772 19.29 28.32 13.97
C THR A 772 19.80 27.03 13.34
N GLY A 773 18.89 26.15 12.93
CA GLY A 773 19.24 24.83 12.39
C GLY A 773 18.04 23.90 12.34
N LEU A 774 18.29 22.58 12.26
CA LEU A 774 17.27 21.54 12.43
C LEU A 774 17.36 20.98 13.85
N ALA A 775 16.23 20.90 14.54
CA ALA A 775 16.12 20.30 15.88
C ALA A 775 14.94 19.34 15.97
N GLN A 776 15.08 18.30 16.82
CA GLN A 776 14.12 17.20 16.92
C GLN A 776 13.27 17.30 18.17
N ASN A 777 12.01 16.83 18.04
CA ASN A 777 11.16 16.45 19.15
C ASN A 777 10.44 15.12 18.80
N ALA A 778 9.46 14.73 19.59
CA ALA A 778 8.65 13.53 19.35
C ALA A 778 7.86 13.56 18.03
N TYR A 779 7.61 14.74 17.47
CA TYR A 779 6.88 14.92 16.21
C TYR A 779 7.76 14.98 14.96
N GLY A 780 9.09 14.91 15.12
CA GLY A 780 10.06 14.92 14.03
C GLY A 780 11.12 16.00 14.14
N TRP A 781 11.74 16.31 12.98
CA TRP A 781 12.76 17.36 12.87
C TRP A 781 12.15 18.66 12.34
N TRP A 782 12.44 19.76 12.98
CA TRP A 782 11.90 21.08 12.69
C TRP A 782 12.97 22.09 12.34
N LYS A 783 12.69 22.96 11.37
CA LYS A 783 13.54 24.11 11.09
C LYS A 783 13.34 25.18 12.14
N ILE A 784 14.43 25.54 12.81
CA ILE A 784 14.47 26.60 13.83
C ILE A 784 15.23 27.79 13.24
N VAL A 785 14.71 28.97 13.46
CA VAL A 785 15.35 30.26 13.13
C VAL A 785 15.23 31.17 14.35
N GLY A 786 16.38 31.55 14.94
CA GLY A 786 16.40 32.39 16.13
C GLY A 786 15.61 31.77 17.31
N GLY A 787 15.75 30.48 17.55
CA GLY A 787 15.08 29.74 18.63
C GLY A 787 13.60 29.42 18.42
N VAL A 788 12.99 29.80 17.28
CA VAL A 788 11.57 29.61 16.97
C VAL A 788 11.42 28.71 15.73
N VAL A 789 10.40 27.85 15.72
CA VAL A 789 10.08 27.02 14.55
C VAL A 789 9.63 27.91 13.38
N ASP A 790 10.28 27.79 12.24
CA ASP A 790 9.89 28.47 11.00
C ASP A 790 9.00 27.59 10.13
N PHE A 791 7.70 27.66 10.33
CA PHE A 791 6.70 26.91 9.55
C PHE A 791 6.60 27.34 8.08
N ASN A 792 7.26 28.42 7.64
CA ASN A 792 7.28 28.84 6.25
C ASN A 792 8.46 28.26 5.47
N CYS A 793 9.39 27.60 6.15
CA CYS A 793 10.56 27.02 5.51
C CYS A 793 10.14 25.87 4.59
N ASN A 794 10.56 25.96 3.32
CA ASN A 794 10.42 24.91 2.31
C ASN A 794 11.72 24.85 1.52
N GLY A 795 12.31 23.66 1.35
CA GLY A 795 13.56 23.50 0.61
C GLY A 795 14.49 22.47 1.24
N LEU A 796 15.79 22.61 0.99
CA LEU A 796 16.82 21.73 1.53
C LEU A 796 17.56 22.40 2.66
N GLU A 797 17.60 21.78 3.82
CA GLU A 797 18.28 22.24 5.03
C GLU A 797 19.26 21.18 5.55
N ALA A 798 20.37 21.62 6.13
CA ALA A 798 21.43 20.73 6.60
C ALA A 798 21.48 20.62 8.12
N ASN A 799 21.89 19.43 8.60
CA ASN A 799 22.38 19.19 9.95
C ASN A 799 23.60 18.26 9.93
N GLU A 800 24.06 17.81 11.07
CA GLU A 800 25.20 16.88 11.20
C GLU A 800 24.98 15.51 10.53
N TYR A 801 23.73 15.12 10.26
CA TYR A 801 23.38 13.87 9.60
C TYR A 801 23.20 13.98 8.08
N GLY A 802 23.23 15.22 7.52
CA GLY A 802 23.14 15.46 6.09
C GLY A 802 22.21 16.59 5.68
N TRP A 803 21.81 16.59 4.41
CA TRP A 803 20.85 17.53 3.85
C TRP A 803 19.47 16.89 3.73
N TRP A 804 18.46 17.61 4.19
CA TRP A 804 17.09 17.12 4.33
C TRP A 804 16.08 18.01 3.63
N LYS A 805 15.06 17.42 3.00
CA LYS A 805 13.90 18.15 2.48
C LYS A 805 13.03 18.61 3.65
N VAL A 806 12.78 19.89 3.72
CA VAL A 806 11.85 20.53 4.66
C VAL A 806 10.63 21.01 3.90
N THR A 807 9.45 20.73 4.44
CA THR A 807 8.15 21.17 3.91
C THR A 807 7.33 21.74 5.08
N GLY A 808 6.90 23.00 4.99
CA GLY A 808 6.14 23.64 6.07
C GLY A 808 6.88 23.67 7.42
N GLY A 809 8.21 23.80 7.39
CA GLY A 809 9.04 23.83 8.59
C GLY A 809 9.47 22.48 9.15
N GLN A 810 8.88 21.36 8.67
CA GLN A 810 9.20 20.01 9.13
C GLN A 810 9.98 19.21 8.08
N VAL A 811 10.90 18.35 8.52
CA VAL A 811 11.59 17.42 7.60
C VAL A 811 10.57 16.40 7.05
N ASP A 812 10.47 16.35 5.73
CA ASP A 812 9.55 15.46 5.01
C ASP A 812 10.28 14.19 4.59
N PHE A 813 10.20 13.15 5.42
CA PHE A 813 10.80 11.84 5.15
C PHE A 813 10.11 11.06 4.03
N THR A 814 8.96 11.52 3.54
CA THR A 814 8.22 10.85 2.46
C THR A 814 8.64 11.34 1.07
N TYR A 815 9.30 12.48 1.00
CA TYR A 815 9.68 13.12 -0.25
C TYR A 815 10.78 12.34 -0.98
N THR A 816 10.52 11.99 -2.24
CA THR A 816 11.51 11.45 -3.16
C THR A 816 11.41 12.18 -4.50
N GLY A 817 12.49 12.82 -4.95
CA GLY A 817 12.48 13.63 -6.17
C GLY A 817 13.66 14.59 -6.25
N LEU A 818 13.65 15.47 -7.27
CA LEU A 818 14.65 16.52 -7.42
C LEU A 818 14.24 17.78 -6.65
N GLU A 819 15.14 18.30 -5.83
CA GLU A 819 14.94 19.53 -5.07
C GLU A 819 16.16 20.44 -5.21
N ALA A 820 15.96 21.76 -5.21
CA ALA A 820 17.02 22.74 -5.40
C ALA A 820 17.43 23.44 -4.11
N ASN A 821 18.72 23.77 -4.02
CA ASN A 821 19.26 24.77 -3.08
C ASN A 821 20.27 25.69 -3.79
N GLU A 822 20.94 26.54 -3.06
CA GLU A 822 21.96 27.47 -3.57
C GLU A 822 23.14 26.78 -4.29
N TYR A 823 23.35 25.47 -4.03
CA TYR A 823 24.42 24.65 -4.65
C TYR A 823 23.98 23.92 -5.90
N GLY A 824 22.66 23.87 -6.22
CA GLY A 824 22.10 23.22 -7.41
C GLY A 824 20.90 22.38 -7.14
N TRP A 825 20.55 21.51 -8.10
CA TRP A 825 19.46 20.52 -8.00
C TRP A 825 20.01 19.18 -7.54
N TRP A 826 19.37 18.56 -6.55
CA TRP A 826 19.83 17.35 -5.89
C TRP A 826 18.75 16.28 -5.88
N MET A 827 19.17 15.03 -6.00
CA MET A 827 18.29 13.90 -5.78
C MET A 827 18.07 13.66 -4.30
N VAL A 828 16.83 13.73 -3.88
CA VAL A 828 16.36 13.43 -2.52
C VAL A 828 15.65 12.08 -2.54
N ILE A 829 15.97 11.21 -1.62
CA ILE A 829 15.30 9.92 -1.42
C ILE A 829 14.90 9.81 0.06
N ASN A 830 13.61 9.57 0.30
CA ASN A 830 13.07 9.50 1.67
C ASN A 830 13.49 10.70 2.53
N GLY A 831 13.33 11.90 1.96
CA GLY A 831 13.62 13.16 2.64
C GLY A 831 15.09 13.56 2.70
N LYS A 832 16.05 12.71 2.34
CA LYS A 832 17.49 12.96 2.44
C LYS A 832 18.17 13.03 1.08
N ILE A 833 19.15 13.94 0.89
CA ILE A 833 19.95 13.92 -0.34
C ILE A 833 20.75 12.62 -0.43
N ASP A 834 20.60 11.91 -1.55
CA ASP A 834 21.42 10.74 -1.90
C ASP A 834 22.55 11.17 -2.85
N PHE A 835 23.75 11.33 -2.30
CA PHE A 835 24.94 11.66 -3.06
C PHE A 835 25.48 10.53 -3.94
N ASN A 836 24.95 9.31 -3.83
CA ASN A 836 25.36 8.15 -4.63
C ASN A 836 24.46 7.93 -5.84
N TYR A 837 23.33 8.63 -5.92
CA TYR A 837 22.39 8.42 -7.01
C TYR A 837 22.99 8.83 -8.37
N ASN A 838 22.87 7.91 -9.34
CA ASN A 838 23.29 8.11 -10.72
C ASN A 838 22.19 7.60 -11.67
N GLY A 839 21.50 8.50 -12.38
CA GLY A 839 20.37 8.09 -13.22
C GLY A 839 19.73 9.23 -13.97
N LEU A 840 18.52 9.00 -14.46
CA LEU A 840 17.62 10.02 -14.97
C LEU A 840 16.46 10.18 -13.97
N GLN A 841 16.19 11.41 -13.59
CA GLN A 841 15.10 11.73 -12.67
C GLN A 841 14.27 12.89 -13.20
N ALA A 842 12.93 12.77 -13.04
CA ALA A 842 11.99 13.79 -13.48
C ALA A 842 11.68 14.82 -12.39
N ASN A 843 11.37 16.06 -12.83
CA ASN A 843 10.64 17.06 -12.07
C ASN A 843 9.67 17.82 -12.99
N GLU A 844 9.02 18.86 -12.50
CA GLU A 844 8.10 19.70 -13.28
C GLU A 844 8.70 20.33 -14.55
N TYR A 845 10.04 20.45 -14.62
CA TYR A 845 10.76 21.02 -15.76
C TYR A 845 11.24 19.96 -16.77
N GLY A 846 11.09 18.67 -16.49
CA GLY A 846 11.44 17.55 -17.36
C GLY A 846 12.32 16.50 -16.72
N TRP A 847 12.96 15.65 -17.56
CA TRP A 847 13.84 14.58 -17.13
C TRP A 847 15.30 15.03 -17.17
N TRP A 848 16.02 14.81 -16.09
CA TRP A 848 17.38 15.31 -15.88
C TRP A 848 18.35 14.19 -15.57
N LYS A 849 19.55 14.26 -16.11
CA LYS A 849 20.66 13.40 -15.74
C LYS A 849 21.21 13.84 -14.40
N VAL A 850 21.19 12.93 -13.46
CA VAL A 850 21.80 13.08 -12.13
C VAL A 850 23.10 12.28 -12.09
N THR A 851 24.15 12.88 -11.58
CA THR A 851 25.46 12.27 -11.39
C THR A 851 25.94 12.57 -9.96
N ASN A 852 26.22 11.52 -9.17
CA ASN A 852 26.59 11.64 -7.76
C ASN A 852 25.61 12.54 -6.99
N GLY A 853 24.33 12.24 -7.12
CA GLY A 853 23.23 12.93 -6.44
C GLY A 853 22.88 14.31 -6.97
N LYS A 854 23.63 14.90 -7.88
CA LYS A 854 23.43 16.26 -8.40
C LYS A 854 23.05 16.25 -9.87
N VAL A 855 22.12 17.12 -10.27
CA VAL A 855 21.79 17.31 -11.70
C VAL A 855 23.03 17.82 -12.43
N ASP A 856 23.44 17.09 -13.45
CA ASP A 856 24.61 17.39 -14.27
C ASP A 856 24.19 18.08 -15.56
N PHE A 857 24.10 19.41 -15.51
CA PHE A 857 23.77 20.26 -16.67
C PHE A 857 24.81 20.21 -17.79
N THR A 858 25.98 19.61 -17.56
CA THR A 858 27.02 19.47 -18.57
C THR A 858 26.95 18.18 -19.35
N TYR A 859 26.12 17.21 -18.87
CA TYR A 859 26.05 15.92 -19.49
C TYR A 859 25.40 15.96 -20.87
N ASN A 860 26.06 15.36 -21.85
CA ASN A 860 25.55 15.15 -23.20
C ASN A 860 25.86 13.70 -23.61
N GLY A 861 24.85 12.96 -23.94
CA GLY A 861 25.02 11.54 -24.29
C GLY A 861 23.73 10.76 -24.12
N VAL A 862 23.84 9.46 -23.87
CA VAL A 862 22.70 8.61 -23.61
C VAL A 862 22.68 8.19 -22.15
N ALA A 863 21.51 8.19 -21.55
CA ALA A 863 21.27 7.73 -20.17
C ALA A 863 20.01 6.88 -20.12
N ARG A 864 19.95 5.97 -19.16
CA ARG A 864 18.83 5.03 -19.01
C ARG A 864 18.02 5.38 -17.77
N ASN A 865 16.70 5.17 -17.89
CA ASN A 865 15.78 5.03 -16.77
C ASN A 865 14.91 3.79 -16.99
N GLU A 866 13.90 3.64 -16.18
CA GLU A 866 12.89 2.56 -16.26
C GLU A 866 12.13 2.53 -17.59
N TYR A 867 12.06 3.67 -18.31
CA TYR A 867 11.38 3.78 -19.62
C TYR A 867 12.29 3.52 -20.81
N GLY A 868 13.58 3.21 -20.58
CA GLY A 868 14.56 2.88 -21.62
C GLY A 868 15.75 3.83 -21.71
N TRP A 869 16.43 3.82 -22.85
CA TRP A 869 17.56 4.68 -23.12
C TRP A 869 17.13 5.99 -23.79
N TRP A 870 17.66 7.10 -23.30
CA TRP A 870 17.29 8.42 -23.76
C TRP A 870 18.52 9.25 -24.15
N TYR A 871 18.34 10.07 -25.17
CA TYR A 871 19.33 11.06 -25.54
C TYR A 871 19.21 12.30 -24.67
N VAL A 872 20.31 12.69 -24.05
CA VAL A 872 20.39 13.81 -23.09
C VAL A 872 21.30 14.88 -23.67
N THR A 873 20.84 16.12 -23.63
CA THR A 873 21.60 17.28 -24.04
C THR A 873 21.56 18.34 -22.93
N GLY A 874 22.75 18.82 -22.48
CA GLY A 874 22.82 19.80 -21.38
C GLY A 874 22.14 19.28 -20.10
N GLY A 875 22.29 18.00 -19.80
CA GLY A 875 21.71 17.34 -18.64
C GLY A 875 20.23 16.99 -18.73
N LYS A 876 19.51 17.38 -19.79
CA LYS A 876 18.07 17.16 -19.96
C LYS A 876 17.79 16.20 -21.10
N ILE A 877 16.78 15.31 -20.96
CA ILE A 877 16.32 14.49 -22.08
C ILE A 877 15.84 15.42 -23.20
N ASP A 878 16.38 15.23 -24.39
CA ASP A 878 16.03 15.97 -25.59
C ASP A 878 15.01 15.19 -26.43
N PHE A 879 13.72 15.34 -26.13
CA PHE A 879 12.63 14.71 -26.86
C PHE A 879 12.49 15.22 -28.31
N GLY A 880 13.19 16.29 -28.69
CA GLY A 880 13.23 16.77 -30.08
C GLY A 880 14.28 16.07 -30.92
N TYR A 881 15.20 15.35 -30.29
CA TYR A 881 16.30 14.72 -31.05
C TYR A 881 15.82 13.46 -31.77
N THR A 882 16.06 13.45 -33.11
CA THR A 882 15.87 12.28 -33.95
C THR A 882 17.13 12.13 -34.80
N GLY A 883 17.80 10.97 -34.70
CA GLY A 883 19.08 10.77 -35.35
C GLY A 883 19.69 9.42 -35.01
N LEU A 884 21.00 9.34 -35.04
CA LEU A 884 21.75 8.13 -34.68
C LEU A 884 22.66 8.44 -33.50
N VAL A 885 22.66 7.57 -32.49
CA VAL A 885 23.63 7.59 -31.40
C VAL A 885 24.36 6.26 -31.35
N LYS A 886 25.60 6.30 -30.90
CA LYS A 886 26.39 5.10 -30.75
C LYS A 886 26.38 4.67 -29.28
N ILE A 887 25.82 3.48 -29.01
CA ILE A 887 25.84 2.84 -27.70
C ILE A 887 26.69 1.59 -27.81
N LEU A 888 27.70 1.46 -26.96
CA LEU A 888 28.60 0.29 -26.92
C LEU A 888 29.13 -0.15 -28.29
N GLY A 889 29.37 0.81 -29.17
CA GLY A 889 29.91 0.50 -30.50
C GLY A 889 28.85 0.27 -31.58
N VAL A 890 27.60 0.11 -31.27
CA VAL A 890 26.48 -0.06 -32.20
C VAL A 890 25.81 1.29 -32.47
N MET A 891 25.47 1.57 -33.74
CA MET A 891 24.70 2.75 -34.11
C MET A 891 23.21 2.46 -33.88
N CYS A 892 22.64 3.09 -32.88
CA CYS A 892 21.25 2.97 -32.52
C CYS A 892 20.47 4.19 -33.02
N PRO A 893 19.33 4.00 -33.69
CA PRO A 893 18.46 5.13 -34.02
C PRO A 893 17.84 5.73 -32.76
N VAL A 894 17.69 7.04 -32.77
CA VAL A 894 16.96 7.80 -31.76
C VAL A 894 15.75 8.44 -32.46
N VAL A 895 14.57 8.26 -31.90
CA VAL A 895 13.35 8.88 -32.38
C VAL A 895 12.69 9.61 -31.22
N ASN A 896 12.48 10.92 -31.38
CA ASN A 896 11.90 11.77 -30.33
C ASN A 896 12.61 11.60 -28.96
N GLY A 897 13.94 11.58 -29.01
CA GLY A 897 14.78 11.43 -27.82
C GLY A 897 14.93 10.02 -27.27
N LYS A 898 14.07 9.06 -27.64
CA LYS A 898 14.17 7.65 -27.20
C LYS A 898 15.11 6.88 -28.14
N VAL A 899 16.07 6.19 -27.53
CA VAL A 899 16.98 5.32 -28.29
C VAL A 899 16.24 4.02 -28.60
N MET A 900 16.22 3.64 -29.86
CA MET A 900 15.61 2.42 -30.36
C MET A 900 16.69 1.33 -30.37
N ILE A 901 16.74 0.57 -29.28
CA ILE A 901 17.67 -0.55 -29.10
C ILE A 901 16.92 -1.86 -29.30
#